data_211e7f7f032173964a4968c1cf13b6e3
#
_entry.id   211e7f7f032173964a4968c1cf13b6e3
#
_cell.length_a   1.000
_cell.length_b   1.000
_cell.length_c   1.000
_cell.angle_alpha   90.00
_cell.angle_beta   90.00
_cell.angle_gamma   90.00
#
_symmetry.space_group_name_H-M   'P 1'
#
loop_
_entity.id
_entity.type
_entity.pdbx_description
1 polymer ?
#
loop_
_entity_poly.entity_id
_entity_poly.type
_entity_poly.pdbx_seq_one_letter_code
_entity_poly.pdbx_strand_id
1 'polypeptide(L)'
;MRTVMLCLATIGLAQQAYAQSEVLRTGKLPNGLTYYIYNDGSTPGEAQFYLYQNVGAVNEADNQTGLAHALEHLAFNATDNFPGGVMAFLKANGLTDFEAFTGVDDTRYAVHNVPTANAQLMAKMYLLLKDWCHGIKIQPADVEKERGIILEEWRRREGIDRRITDSTARVMYNNSRYAQRNVIGNEARLRSFTPKDVRTFYDTWYRPQLQFVAIIGDVNLDQAERTLKATLSSLPKKVTPYDGELRKISDNAQPLYMQFVDKENKSPSFGLYQRVRLPNNPNSDEGTRNFLFTRIFNTLAPRRFARLKNADAETFIAASVSLSPLVRGFAQVAWDVVPYANNAQRAMSQLLNVRAAMVNGGFSKQEFEAEKSEMYQGMKDALEAKGLGTPDNVFNLMKQNFLYGTPINDFREQIQRNIEVLVEQEVEDFNSWVAKLLDQNNLAFITYERKPGELNISQTNFLTTLANSERPQVAIAQDNNTLANLDLSHIVAGKIVSEKAIAKLAAKEWKLSNGARVIYKHLPQAKGMLFFSATAPGGRAAVTPQQLPSYMGMRNQLMQTGVGGYNRNQLASWLQGKDIDLTMSPGDYSDDLSGSAPVAQADNFFGYLNLILSRHDFSQSVFSKYVQRSKYLYANRALEGMDAAQDSIRRLLFPPSEANPEQDEAFFDRMQFAELPTQFFAHFGNAARYTYFIVGDLPEPQAKKLATTYLGSLKGDPKQTLPTPTAMNFASKEPLIKRTFNVEMQGDLAEIELSFANNLRLTDKERAAFQVMRGILETKYFDELREKQHLTYTVGVKADYVSQPETTETLSIHLSTARASVATALAQVKALLDDVRLGKFSADEFKAAVVPLAVDEQTPPSPDMATNPMLWMGTLGIYAQTGETITPEESAAVDPIFSTLTPADVSAVAAKILNNAVKREIVVQAIVHEGKLS
;
A
#
# COMPACT_ATOMS: atom_id res chain seq x y z
N MET A 1 50.53 -59.62 -12.23
CA MET A 1 49.37 -59.91 -11.37
C MET A 1 48.90 -58.66 -10.67
N ARG A 2 47.91 -58.00 -11.17
CA ARG A 2 47.02 -57.06 -10.47
C ARG A 2 45.80 -56.93 -11.34
N THR A 3 44.71 -57.47 -10.82
CA THR A 3 43.42 -57.50 -11.44
C THR A 3 42.82 -56.10 -11.43
N VAL A 4 42.46 -55.58 -12.59
CA VAL A 4 41.71 -54.32 -12.76
C VAL A 4 40.24 -54.71 -12.70
N MET A 5 39.54 -54.30 -11.66
CA MET A 5 38.10 -54.42 -11.48
C MET A 5 37.44 -53.25 -12.14
N LEU A 6 36.67 -53.51 -13.22
CA LEU A 6 35.91 -52.54 -13.97
C LEU A 6 34.63 -52.27 -13.18
N CYS A 7 34.51 -51.09 -12.52
CA CYS A 7 33.21 -50.62 -12.01
C CYS A 7 32.48 -49.90 -13.11
N LEU A 8 31.41 -50.53 -13.62
CA LEU A 8 30.36 -49.89 -14.41
C LEU A 8 29.60 -48.95 -13.51
N ALA A 9 29.81 -47.67 -13.68
CA ALA A 9 28.97 -46.64 -13.06
C ALA A 9 27.63 -46.56 -13.81
N THR A 10 26.60 -47.14 -13.22
CA THR A 10 25.22 -46.89 -13.61
C THR A 10 24.90 -45.45 -13.24
N ILE A 11 24.72 -44.61 -14.25
CA ILE A 11 24.13 -43.26 -14.07
C ILE A 11 22.66 -43.46 -13.70
N GLY A 12 22.40 -43.56 -12.44
CA GLY A 12 21.05 -43.47 -11.88
C GLY A 12 20.61 -42.01 -11.97
N LEU A 13 19.64 -41.75 -12.83
CA LEU A 13 18.82 -40.55 -12.74
C LEU A 13 18.19 -40.49 -11.35
N ALA A 14 18.78 -39.75 -10.47
CA ALA A 14 18.17 -39.38 -9.22
C ALA A 14 16.98 -38.46 -9.56
N GLN A 15 15.81 -39.07 -9.70
CA GLN A 15 14.56 -38.37 -9.44
C GLN A 15 14.64 -37.89 -7.99
N GLN A 16 14.82 -36.57 -7.81
CA GLN A 16 14.60 -35.97 -6.50
C GLN A 16 13.16 -36.29 -6.09
N ALA A 17 13.00 -37.28 -5.24
CA ALA A 17 11.76 -37.48 -4.51
C ALA A 17 11.63 -36.31 -3.55
N TYR A 18 10.80 -35.34 -3.93
CA TYR A 18 10.37 -34.32 -2.99
C TYR A 18 9.69 -35.01 -1.83
N ALA A 19 10.22 -34.85 -0.64
CA ALA A 19 9.61 -35.37 0.57
C ALA A 19 8.21 -34.75 0.69
N GLN A 20 7.18 -35.58 0.72
CA GLN A 20 5.83 -35.16 1.03
C GLN A 20 5.82 -34.72 2.50
N SER A 21 5.65 -33.40 2.73
CA SER A 21 5.48 -32.88 4.09
C SER A 21 4.02 -33.09 4.54
N GLU A 22 3.76 -32.98 5.85
CA GLU A 22 2.40 -33.09 6.38
C GLU A 22 1.48 -31.95 5.83
N VAL A 23 2.03 -30.86 5.37
CA VAL A 23 1.30 -29.66 4.94
C VAL A 23 1.40 -29.37 3.42
N LEU A 24 2.26 -30.05 2.67
CA LEU A 24 2.52 -29.77 1.25
C LEU A 24 2.49 -31.03 0.40
N ARG A 25 1.81 -30.98 -0.75
CA ARG A 25 1.97 -31.91 -1.87
C ARG A 25 2.43 -31.14 -3.10
N THR A 26 3.45 -31.61 -3.76
CA THR A 26 3.96 -31.01 -5.00
C THR A 26 4.37 -32.11 -5.98
N GLY A 27 4.34 -31.78 -7.26
CA GLY A 27 4.78 -32.70 -8.29
C GLY A 27 4.63 -32.13 -9.69
N LYS A 28 5.00 -32.99 -10.66
CA LYS A 28 4.89 -32.66 -12.08
C LYS A 28 4.09 -33.73 -12.79
N LEU A 29 3.05 -33.33 -13.50
CA LEU A 29 2.21 -34.26 -14.30
C LEU A 29 2.97 -34.73 -15.55
N PRO A 30 2.54 -35.87 -16.16
CA PRO A 30 3.17 -36.40 -17.40
C PRO A 30 3.16 -35.41 -18.59
N ASN A 31 2.20 -34.51 -18.63
CA ASN A 31 2.13 -33.41 -19.62
C ASN A 31 3.09 -32.25 -19.33
N GLY A 32 3.73 -32.23 -18.16
CA GLY A 32 4.70 -31.23 -17.78
C GLY A 32 4.16 -30.12 -16.86
N LEU A 33 2.87 -30.12 -16.52
CA LEU A 33 2.28 -29.17 -15.57
C LEU A 33 2.82 -29.42 -14.17
N THR A 34 3.28 -28.39 -13.50
CA THR A 34 3.67 -28.43 -12.08
C THR A 34 2.44 -28.14 -11.21
N TYR A 35 2.34 -28.75 -10.05
CA TYR A 35 1.27 -28.47 -9.09
C TYR A 35 1.79 -28.35 -7.67
N TYR A 36 1.09 -27.55 -6.87
CA TYR A 36 1.29 -27.36 -5.44
C TYR A 36 -0.05 -27.41 -4.73
N ILE A 37 -0.10 -28.10 -3.58
CA ILE A 37 -1.27 -28.14 -2.71
C ILE A 37 -0.75 -27.95 -1.28
N TYR A 38 -1.26 -26.94 -0.59
CA TYR A 38 -0.77 -26.56 0.74
C TYR A 38 -1.93 -26.36 1.70
N ASN A 39 -1.81 -26.95 2.91
CA ASN A 39 -2.74 -26.74 4.02
C ASN A 39 -1.96 -26.82 5.33
N ASP A 40 -1.85 -25.70 6.05
CA ASP A 40 -1.26 -25.62 7.40
C ASP A 40 -2.31 -25.34 8.49
N GLY A 41 -3.60 -25.36 8.13
CA GLY A 41 -4.72 -25.10 9.02
C GLY A 41 -4.94 -23.60 9.33
N SER A 42 -4.24 -22.70 8.65
CA SER A 42 -4.35 -21.25 8.91
C SER A 42 -5.62 -20.60 8.32
N THR A 43 -6.27 -21.27 7.35
CA THR A 43 -7.49 -20.77 6.68
C THR A 43 -8.63 -21.79 6.76
N PRO A 44 -9.23 -22.01 7.95
CA PRO A 44 -10.25 -23.02 8.13
C PRO A 44 -11.51 -22.72 7.31
N GLY A 45 -12.00 -23.74 6.60
CA GLY A 45 -13.22 -23.65 5.78
C GLY A 45 -13.05 -23.05 4.39
N GLU A 46 -11.88 -22.53 4.03
CA GLU A 46 -11.64 -21.83 2.77
C GLU A 46 -10.37 -22.31 2.06
N ALA A 47 -10.36 -22.17 0.73
CA ALA A 47 -9.19 -22.43 -0.10
C ALA A 47 -9.04 -21.40 -1.23
N GLN A 48 -7.79 -21.16 -1.62
CA GLN A 48 -7.38 -20.27 -2.70
C GLN A 48 -6.94 -21.11 -3.91
N PHE A 49 -7.34 -20.74 -5.11
CA PHE A 49 -7.01 -21.42 -6.36
C PHE A 49 -6.22 -20.50 -7.29
N TYR A 50 -5.03 -20.92 -7.70
CA TYR A 50 -4.14 -20.14 -8.55
C TYR A 50 -3.74 -20.88 -9.81
N LEU A 51 -3.67 -20.17 -10.94
CA LEU A 51 -2.85 -20.53 -12.08
C LEU A 51 -1.75 -19.50 -12.25
N TYR A 52 -0.51 -19.95 -12.33
CA TYR A 52 0.62 -19.15 -12.77
C TYR A 52 1.04 -19.58 -14.19
N GLN A 53 1.19 -18.60 -15.06
CA GLN A 53 1.64 -18.74 -16.42
C GLN A 53 2.98 -18.00 -16.59
N ASN A 54 4.06 -18.72 -16.86
CA ASN A 54 5.40 -18.15 -17.09
C ASN A 54 5.52 -17.52 -18.50
N VAL A 55 4.56 -16.69 -18.85
CA VAL A 55 4.46 -15.95 -20.11
C VAL A 55 3.81 -14.62 -19.84
N GLY A 56 4.40 -13.54 -20.34
CA GLY A 56 3.88 -12.18 -20.25
C GLY A 56 4.15 -11.40 -21.54
N ALA A 57 4.11 -10.09 -21.48
CA ALA A 57 4.25 -9.22 -22.64
C ALA A 57 5.61 -9.41 -23.38
N VAL A 58 6.68 -9.78 -22.67
CA VAL A 58 8.00 -10.05 -23.29
C VAL A 58 7.96 -11.16 -24.32
N ASN A 59 7.00 -12.08 -24.23
CA ASN A 59 6.82 -13.21 -25.15
C ASN A 59 6.09 -12.83 -26.45
N GLU A 60 5.47 -11.66 -26.52
CA GLU A 60 4.72 -11.18 -27.68
C GLU A 60 5.65 -10.87 -28.86
N ALA A 61 5.28 -11.26 -30.08
CA ALA A 61 5.92 -10.77 -31.30
C ALA A 61 5.59 -9.29 -31.52
N ASP A 62 6.30 -8.63 -32.47
CA ASP A 62 6.10 -7.18 -32.70
C ASP A 62 4.69 -6.83 -33.16
N ASN A 63 4.03 -7.76 -33.84
CA ASN A 63 2.63 -7.64 -34.25
C ASN A 63 1.65 -8.20 -33.22
N GLN A 64 2.07 -8.51 -32.01
CA GLN A 64 1.26 -9.14 -30.97
C GLN A 64 1.18 -8.32 -29.66
N THR A 65 1.67 -7.07 -29.67
CA THR A 65 1.69 -6.25 -28.44
C THR A 65 0.29 -6.07 -27.86
N GLY A 66 0.15 -6.39 -26.55
CA GLY A 66 -1.10 -6.35 -25.81
C GLY A 66 -1.91 -7.65 -25.83
N LEU A 67 -1.46 -8.70 -26.55
CA LEU A 67 -2.22 -9.95 -26.64
C LEU A 67 -2.13 -10.81 -25.35
N ALA A 68 -1.03 -10.73 -24.59
CA ALA A 68 -0.95 -11.40 -23.29
C ALA A 68 -2.03 -10.88 -22.34
N HIS A 69 -2.23 -9.58 -22.30
CA HIS A 69 -3.26 -8.91 -21.49
C HIS A 69 -4.67 -9.17 -22.05
N ALA A 70 -4.86 -9.09 -23.36
CA ALA A 70 -6.17 -9.42 -23.95
C ALA A 70 -6.58 -10.87 -23.64
N LEU A 71 -5.63 -11.81 -23.61
CA LEU A 71 -5.91 -13.20 -23.26
C LEU A 71 -6.26 -13.37 -21.78
N GLU A 72 -5.68 -12.57 -20.89
CA GLU A 72 -6.06 -12.51 -19.48
C GLU A 72 -7.54 -12.17 -19.32
N HIS A 73 -8.03 -11.12 -20.01
CA HIS A 73 -9.45 -10.75 -20.02
C HIS A 73 -10.34 -11.89 -20.54
N LEU A 74 -9.93 -12.52 -21.64
CA LEU A 74 -10.68 -13.61 -22.27
C LEU A 74 -10.80 -14.86 -21.39
N ALA A 75 -9.91 -15.03 -20.39
CA ALA A 75 -9.97 -16.15 -19.45
C ALA A 75 -11.20 -16.11 -18.52
N PHE A 76 -11.88 -14.97 -18.42
CA PHE A 76 -13.12 -14.81 -17.66
C PHE A 76 -14.40 -14.92 -18.53
N ASN A 77 -14.25 -15.04 -19.83
CA ASN A 77 -15.34 -15.28 -20.79
C ASN A 77 -15.60 -16.79 -20.95
N ALA A 78 -16.10 -17.21 -22.09
CA ALA A 78 -16.45 -18.61 -22.34
C ALA A 78 -15.22 -19.53 -22.38
N THR A 79 -15.30 -20.65 -21.65
CA THR A 79 -14.32 -21.73 -21.66
C THR A 79 -14.96 -23.08 -21.92
N ASP A 80 -14.19 -24.15 -21.97
CA ASP A 80 -14.69 -25.52 -22.26
C ASP A 80 -15.77 -25.98 -21.28
N ASN A 81 -15.58 -25.75 -19.99
CA ASN A 81 -16.49 -26.19 -18.92
C ASN A 81 -17.43 -25.08 -18.44
N PHE A 82 -17.19 -23.82 -18.86
CA PHE A 82 -17.99 -22.65 -18.49
C PHE A 82 -18.44 -21.90 -19.75
N PRO A 83 -19.36 -22.47 -20.55
CA PRO A 83 -19.79 -21.88 -21.83
C PRO A 83 -20.56 -20.57 -21.64
N GLY A 84 -21.16 -20.31 -20.47
CA GLY A 84 -21.80 -19.05 -20.09
C GLY A 84 -20.84 -17.99 -19.53
N GLY A 85 -19.55 -18.29 -19.50
CA GLY A 85 -18.51 -17.41 -18.98
C GLY A 85 -18.11 -17.70 -17.53
N VAL A 86 -16.81 -17.62 -17.26
CA VAL A 86 -16.24 -17.80 -15.93
C VAL A 86 -16.72 -16.71 -14.98
N MET A 87 -16.77 -15.46 -15.42
CA MET A 87 -17.28 -14.33 -14.63
C MET A 87 -18.70 -14.58 -14.11
N ALA A 88 -19.59 -15.05 -14.97
CA ALA A 88 -20.96 -15.36 -14.58
C ALA A 88 -21.02 -16.51 -13.56
N PHE A 89 -20.17 -17.53 -13.74
CA PHE A 89 -20.07 -18.63 -12.78
C PHE A 89 -19.59 -18.15 -11.41
N LEU A 90 -18.54 -17.33 -11.33
CA LEU A 90 -17.99 -16.82 -10.07
C LEU A 90 -19.05 -15.99 -9.33
N LYS A 91 -19.70 -15.05 -10.01
CA LYS A 91 -20.77 -14.21 -9.43
C LYS A 91 -21.96 -15.05 -8.93
N ALA A 92 -22.41 -16.03 -9.70
CA ALA A 92 -23.55 -16.88 -9.33
C ALA A 92 -23.29 -17.73 -8.07
N ASN A 93 -22.02 -17.96 -7.72
CA ASN A 93 -21.60 -18.69 -6.53
C ASN A 93 -21.10 -17.79 -5.39
N GLY A 94 -21.26 -16.46 -5.51
CA GLY A 94 -20.82 -15.51 -4.48
C GLY A 94 -19.30 -15.35 -4.37
N LEU A 95 -18.54 -15.83 -5.35
CA LEU A 95 -17.09 -15.68 -5.41
C LEU A 95 -16.76 -14.33 -6.03
N THR A 96 -16.62 -13.31 -5.19
CA THR A 96 -16.34 -11.94 -5.60
C THR A 96 -14.88 -11.54 -5.46
N ASP A 97 -14.12 -12.32 -4.70
CA ASP A 97 -12.68 -12.13 -4.51
C ASP A 97 -11.89 -12.99 -5.50
N PHE A 98 -11.65 -12.43 -6.65
CA PHE A 98 -10.85 -13.03 -7.72
C PHE A 98 -10.00 -11.96 -8.40
N GLU A 99 -8.88 -12.36 -8.93
CA GLU A 99 -7.98 -11.47 -9.65
C GLU A 99 -7.31 -12.14 -10.84
N ALA A 100 -6.89 -11.33 -11.80
CA ALA A 100 -5.91 -11.70 -12.78
C ALA A 100 -4.92 -10.55 -12.96
N PHE A 101 -3.72 -10.89 -13.36
CA PHE A 101 -2.64 -9.93 -13.54
C PHE A 101 -1.72 -10.39 -14.67
N THR A 102 -1.49 -9.53 -15.64
CA THR A 102 -0.46 -9.71 -16.67
C THR A 102 0.69 -8.75 -16.42
N GLY A 103 1.86 -9.33 -16.23
CA GLY A 103 3.12 -8.62 -16.16
C GLY A 103 3.92 -8.71 -17.46
N VAL A 104 5.12 -8.14 -17.43
CA VAL A 104 6.04 -8.27 -18.59
C VAL A 104 6.53 -9.71 -18.71
N ASP A 105 6.77 -10.41 -17.59
CA ASP A 105 7.37 -11.73 -17.55
C ASP A 105 6.40 -12.88 -17.37
N ASP A 106 5.20 -12.63 -16.79
CA ASP A 106 4.27 -13.67 -16.39
C ASP A 106 2.80 -13.18 -16.32
N THR A 107 1.88 -14.13 -16.24
CA THR A 107 0.44 -13.91 -16.02
C THR A 107 -0.03 -14.77 -14.85
N ARG A 108 -0.90 -14.25 -13.98
CA ARG A 108 -1.50 -14.94 -12.84
C ARG A 108 -3.02 -14.84 -12.89
N TYR A 109 -3.69 -15.91 -12.49
CA TYR A 109 -5.13 -15.94 -12.23
C TYR A 109 -5.35 -16.51 -10.83
N ALA A 110 -6.30 -15.94 -10.08
CA ALA A 110 -6.64 -16.41 -8.75
C ALA A 110 -8.14 -16.29 -8.46
N VAL A 111 -8.65 -17.22 -7.64
CA VAL A 111 -9.94 -17.11 -6.94
C VAL A 111 -9.65 -17.37 -5.47
N HIS A 112 -10.04 -16.41 -4.64
CA HIS A 112 -9.81 -16.43 -3.21
C HIS A 112 -11.06 -16.85 -2.43
N ASN A 113 -10.87 -17.28 -1.18
CA ASN A 113 -11.92 -17.52 -0.20
C ASN A 113 -13.02 -18.47 -0.70
N VAL A 114 -12.63 -19.55 -1.42
CA VAL A 114 -13.57 -20.56 -1.92
C VAL A 114 -14.00 -21.48 -0.78
N PRO A 115 -15.31 -21.54 -0.42
CA PRO A 115 -15.81 -22.40 0.65
C PRO A 115 -15.57 -23.88 0.37
N THR A 116 -14.77 -24.55 1.21
CA THR A 116 -14.38 -25.94 1.01
C THR A 116 -15.45 -26.96 1.36
N ALA A 117 -16.44 -26.58 2.16
CA ALA A 117 -17.59 -27.41 2.50
C ALA A 117 -18.51 -27.75 1.29
N ASN A 118 -18.46 -26.93 0.22
CA ASN A 118 -19.28 -27.14 -0.98
C ASN A 118 -18.52 -28.00 -2.01
N ALA A 119 -18.72 -29.31 -1.93
CA ALA A 119 -18.03 -30.28 -2.80
C ALA A 119 -18.31 -30.07 -4.31
N GLN A 120 -19.51 -29.56 -4.70
CA GLN A 120 -19.83 -29.30 -6.11
C GLN A 120 -19.07 -28.07 -6.61
N LEU A 121 -18.98 -27.02 -5.79
CA LEU A 121 -18.17 -25.85 -6.09
C LEU A 121 -16.69 -26.20 -6.20
N MET A 122 -16.18 -26.93 -5.23
CA MET A 122 -14.78 -27.42 -5.25
C MET A 122 -14.48 -28.21 -6.54
N ALA A 123 -15.36 -29.12 -6.98
CA ALA A 123 -15.17 -29.84 -8.24
C ALA A 123 -15.13 -28.90 -9.46
N LYS A 124 -15.93 -27.84 -9.48
CA LYS A 124 -15.91 -26.79 -10.52
C LYS A 124 -14.61 -26.00 -10.51
N MET A 125 -14.03 -25.72 -9.35
CA MET A 125 -12.76 -25.01 -9.26
C MET A 125 -11.59 -25.79 -9.91
N TYR A 126 -11.55 -27.12 -9.79
CA TYR A 126 -10.57 -27.93 -10.53
C TYR A 126 -10.79 -27.86 -12.06
N LEU A 127 -12.04 -27.79 -12.52
CA LEU A 127 -12.35 -27.61 -13.95
C LEU A 127 -11.96 -26.19 -14.41
N LEU A 128 -12.11 -25.19 -13.55
CA LEU A 128 -11.69 -23.82 -13.85
C LEU A 128 -10.16 -23.75 -14.04
N LEU A 129 -9.38 -24.36 -13.14
CA LEU A 129 -7.93 -24.45 -13.31
C LEU A 129 -7.54 -25.14 -14.64
N LYS A 130 -8.25 -26.23 -15.00
CA LYS A 130 -8.04 -26.90 -16.30
C LYS A 130 -8.29 -26.00 -17.47
N ASP A 131 -9.40 -25.25 -17.45
CA ASP A 131 -9.82 -24.39 -18.55
C ASP A 131 -8.90 -23.17 -18.68
N TRP A 132 -8.45 -22.60 -17.58
CA TRP A 132 -7.44 -21.55 -17.61
C TRP A 132 -6.10 -22.05 -18.21
N CYS A 133 -5.72 -23.27 -17.89
CA CYS A 133 -4.52 -23.87 -18.51
C CYS A 133 -4.66 -24.05 -20.02
N HIS A 134 -5.79 -24.53 -20.53
CA HIS A 134 -5.93 -24.85 -21.96
C HIS A 134 -7.40 -25.05 -22.41
N GLY A 135 -8.34 -24.24 -21.96
CA GLY A 135 -9.78 -24.34 -22.32
C GLY A 135 -10.43 -23.02 -22.73
N ILE A 136 -9.67 -21.93 -22.91
CA ILE A 136 -10.20 -20.62 -23.28
C ILE A 136 -10.67 -20.62 -24.74
N LYS A 137 -11.94 -20.25 -24.99
CA LYS A 137 -12.59 -20.38 -26.31
C LYS A 137 -12.11 -19.37 -27.35
N ILE A 138 -11.82 -18.13 -26.99
CA ILE A 138 -11.44 -17.04 -27.90
C ILE A 138 -12.47 -16.88 -29.04
N GLN A 139 -13.72 -16.67 -28.65
CA GLN A 139 -14.82 -16.43 -29.59
C GLN A 139 -14.72 -15.01 -30.19
N PRO A 140 -15.06 -14.81 -31.48
CA PRO A 140 -15.01 -13.47 -32.08
C PRO A 140 -15.81 -12.41 -31.30
N ALA A 141 -16.98 -12.76 -30.79
CA ALA A 141 -17.81 -11.86 -30.00
C ALA A 141 -17.14 -11.45 -28.67
N ASP A 142 -16.49 -12.41 -27.97
CA ASP A 142 -15.76 -12.13 -26.73
C ASP A 142 -14.54 -11.24 -27.00
N VAL A 143 -13.82 -11.48 -28.11
CA VAL A 143 -12.67 -10.66 -28.51
C VAL A 143 -13.09 -9.21 -28.78
N GLU A 144 -14.20 -8.98 -29.48
CA GLU A 144 -14.69 -7.61 -29.75
C GLU A 144 -15.19 -6.92 -28.47
N LYS A 145 -15.87 -7.67 -27.60
CA LYS A 145 -16.30 -7.18 -26.29
C LYS A 145 -15.07 -6.73 -25.46
N GLU A 146 -14.09 -7.62 -25.28
CA GLU A 146 -12.90 -7.32 -24.47
C GLU A 146 -12.04 -6.24 -25.12
N ARG A 147 -11.97 -6.14 -26.43
CA ARG A 147 -11.34 -5.01 -27.12
C ARG A 147 -11.88 -3.67 -26.65
N GLY A 148 -13.20 -3.52 -26.54
CA GLY A 148 -13.85 -2.31 -26.04
C GLY A 148 -13.41 -1.98 -24.61
N ILE A 149 -13.43 -2.99 -23.72
CA ILE A 149 -13.05 -2.86 -22.31
C ILE A 149 -11.55 -2.49 -22.16
N ILE A 150 -10.66 -3.14 -22.92
CA ILE A 150 -9.22 -2.86 -22.88
C ILE A 150 -8.90 -1.46 -23.44
N LEU A 151 -9.64 -0.99 -24.46
CA LEU A 151 -9.50 0.38 -24.96
C LEU A 151 -9.90 1.43 -23.92
N GLU A 152 -10.96 1.17 -23.13
CA GLU A 152 -11.31 2.06 -21.99
C GLU A 152 -10.26 2.01 -20.89
N GLU A 153 -9.72 0.83 -20.58
CA GLU A 153 -8.61 0.70 -19.63
C GLU A 153 -7.35 1.43 -20.14
N TRP A 154 -7.03 1.29 -21.42
CA TRP A 154 -5.92 2.01 -22.06
C TRP A 154 -6.11 3.52 -21.93
N ARG A 155 -7.33 4.02 -22.18
CA ARG A 155 -7.67 5.44 -22.04
C ARG A 155 -7.54 5.92 -20.60
N ARG A 156 -8.01 5.15 -19.63
CA ARG A 156 -7.90 5.47 -18.20
C ARG A 156 -6.43 5.54 -17.73
N ARG A 157 -5.58 4.70 -18.29
CA ARG A 157 -4.13 4.72 -17.99
C ARG A 157 -3.38 5.81 -18.75
N GLU A 158 -4.03 6.55 -19.64
CA GLU A 158 -3.42 7.69 -20.31
C GLU A 158 -3.18 8.82 -19.33
N GLY A 159 -1.90 9.20 -19.16
CA GLY A 159 -1.49 10.22 -18.23
C GLY A 159 0.03 10.36 -18.22
N ILE A 160 0.52 11.32 -17.47
CA ILE A 160 1.97 11.61 -17.42
C ILE A 160 2.78 10.41 -16.96
N ASP A 161 2.33 9.63 -15.97
CA ASP A 161 3.08 8.48 -15.43
C ASP A 161 3.31 7.42 -16.50
N ARG A 162 2.31 7.18 -17.36
CA ARG A 162 2.47 6.28 -18.51
C ARG A 162 3.45 6.84 -19.51
N ARG A 163 3.34 8.13 -19.87
CA ARG A 163 4.28 8.76 -20.82
C ARG A 163 5.72 8.75 -20.30
N ILE A 164 5.92 8.94 -18.99
CA ILE A 164 7.22 8.76 -18.34
C ILE A 164 7.70 7.33 -18.55
N THR A 165 6.88 6.33 -18.19
CA THR A 165 7.24 4.91 -18.29
C THR A 165 7.59 4.52 -19.73
N ASP A 166 6.74 4.84 -20.69
CA ASP A 166 6.93 4.50 -22.11
C ASP A 166 8.18 5.19 -22.70
N SER A 167 8.39 6.46 -22.36
CA SER A 167 9.53 7.24 -22.87
C SER A 167 10.86 6.79 -22.26
N THR A 168 10.88 6.50 -20.95
CA THR A 168 12.12 6.13 -20.24
C THR A 168 12.51 4.67 -20.43
N ALA A 169 11.57 3.80 -20.81
CA ALA A 169 11.80 2.37 -20.99
C ALA A 169 13.02 2.06 -21.88
N ARG A 170 13.22 2.81 -22.96
CA ARG A 170 14.37 2.62 -23.86
C ARG A 170 15.72 2.83 -23.16
N VAL A 171 15.78 3.73 -22.21
CA VAL A 171 16.99 4.03 -21.43
C VAL A 171 17.11 3.05 -20.27
N MET A 172 16.03 2.80 -19.56
CA MET A 172 15.99 1.89 -18.42
C MET A 172 16.34 0.45 -18.81
N TYR A 173 15.85 -0.02 -19.95
CA TYR A 173 16.06 -1.38 -20.44
C TYR A 173 17.08 -1.47 -21.59
N ASN A 174 17.87 -0.41 -21.81
CA ASN A 174 18.90 -0.34 -22.86
C ASN A 174 18.41 -0.86 -24.21
N ASN A 175 17.28 -0.33 -24.70
CA ASN A 175 16.64 -0.70 -25.96
C ASN A 175 16.38 -2.21 -26.17
N SER A 176 16.40 -3.02 -25.09
CA SER A 176 16.05 -4.43 -25.15
C SER A 176 14.56 -4.64 -25.46
N ARG A 177 14.16 -5.90 -25.56
CA ARG A 177 12.76 -6.25 -25.77
C ARG A 177 11.84 -5.72 -24.69
N TYR A 178 12.27 -5.65 -23.43
CA TYR A 178 11.52 -5.02 -22.35
C TYR A 178 11.16 -3.56 -22.61
N ALA A 179 12.00 -2.82 -23.30
CA ALA A 179 11.73 -1.44 -23.72
C ALA A 179 10.62 -1.32 -24.78
N GLN A 180 10.32 -2.42 -25.48
CA GLN A 180 9.40 -2.45 -26.62
C GLN A 180 8.05 -3.12 -26.26
N ARG A 181 7.89 -3.58 -25.02
CA ARG A 181 6.71 -4.35 -24.57
C ARG A 181 6.00 -3.64 -23.42
N ASN A 182 5.01 -2.84 -23.78
CA ASN A 182 4.03 -2.34 -22.86
C ASN A 182 2.94 -3.42 -22.66
N VAL A 183 2.63 -3.80 -21.42
CA VAL A 183 1.70 -4.89 -21.10
C VAL A 183 0.32 -4.68 -21.73
N ILE A 184 -0.21 -3.45 -21.67
CA ILE A 184 -1.53 -3.15 -22.27
C ILE A 184 -1.46 -3.03 -23.82
N GLY A 185 -0.25 -2.95 -24.40
CA GLY A 185 -0.05 -2.72 -25.82
C GLY A 185 -0.16 -1.25 -26.23
N ASN A 186 -0.32 -1.01 -27.52
CA ASN A 186 -0.56 0.33 -28.07
C ASN A 186 -1.92 0.40 -28.74
N GLU A 187 -2.50 1.61 -28.81
CA GLU A 187 -3.86 1.84 -29.30
C GLU A 187 -4.07 1.30 -30.73
N ALA A 188 -3.13 1.52 -31.64
CA ALA A 188 -3.26 1.06 -33.02
C ALA A 188 -3.38 -0.47 -33.09
N ARG A 189 -2.60 -1.18 -32.28
CA ARG A 189 -2.68 -2.64 -32.21
C ARG A 189 -3.94 -3.13 -31.50
N LEU A 190 -4.32 -2.49 -30.41
CA LEU A 190 -5.57 -2.79 -29.69
C LEU A 190 -6.79 -2.69 -30.61
N ARG A 191 -6.82 -1.70 -31.53
CA ARG A 191 -7.90 -1.54 -32.51
C ARG A 191 -7.87 -2.56 -33.65
N SER A 192 -6.75 -3.24 -33.91
CA SER A 192 -6.54 -4.03 -35.11
C SER A 192 -6.33 -5.53 -34.91
N PHE A 193 -6.05 -6.01 -33.70
CA PHE A 193 -5.81 -7.44 -33.49
C PHE A 193 -7.08 -8.27 -33.75
N THR A 194 -6.89 -9.49 -34.23
CA THR A 194 -7.98 -10.39 -34.61
C THR A 194 -8.07 -11.60 -33.66
N PRO A 195 -9.20 -12.31 -33.61
CA PRO A 195 -9.29 -13.58 -32.86
C PRO A 195 -8.21 -14.60 -33.29
N LYS A 196 -7.77 -14.56 -34.53
CA LYS A 196 -6.68 -15.42 -35.03
C LYS A 196 -5.34 -15.03 -34.40
N ASP A 197 -5.06 -13.74 -34.21
CA ASP A 197 -3.82 -13.28 -33.56
C ASP A 197 -3.77 -13.77 -32.12
N VAL A 198 -4.88 -13.60 -31.37
CA VAL A 198 -4.99 -14.08 -30.00
C VAL A 198 -4.84 -15.60 -29.93
N ARG A 199 -5.52 -16.33 -30.82
CA ARG A 199 -5.42 -17.80 -30.91
C ARG A 199 -3.98 -18.23 -31.19
N THR A 200 -3.28 -17.55 -32.11
CA THR A 200 -1.87 -17.86 -32.40
C THR A 200 -0.98 -17.68 -31.18
N PHE A 201 -1.16 -16.59 -30.42
CA PHE A 201 -0.41 -16.35 -29.19
C PHE A 201 -0.73 -17.43 -28.13
N TYR A 202 -2.00 -17.72 -27.91
CA TYR A 202 -2.47 -18.74 -26.97
C TYR A 202 -1.90 -20.12 -27.29
N ASP A 203 -2.04 -20.57 -28.56
CA ASP A 203 -1.55 -21.87 -29.00
C ASP A 203 -0.03 -21.98 -28.96
N THR A 204 0.69 -20.86 -29.03
CA THR A 204 2.15 -20.82 -28.91
C THR A 204 2.61 -20.92 -27.47
N TRP A 205 1.98 -20.20 -26.53
CA TRP A 205 2.53 -19.94 -25.23
C TRP A 205 1.79 -20.59 -24.04
N TYR A 206 0.48 -20.90 -24.16
CA TYR A 206 -0.26 -21.57 -23.08
C TYR A 206 -0.02 -23.06 -23.14
N ARG A 207 0.95 -23.51 -22.35
CA ARG A 207 1.45 -24.89 -22.33
C ARG A 207 1.71 -25.36 -20.90
N PRO A 208 1.35 -26.59 -20.56
CA PRO A 208 1.54 -27.11 -19.19
C PRO A 208 2.97 -26.96 -18.65
N GLN A 209 4.01 -27.03 -19.51
CA GLN A 209 5.40 -26.89 -19.10
C GLN A 209 5.78 -25.48 -18.65
N LEU A 210 5.00 -24.46 -19.05
CA LEU A 210 5.17 -23.07 -18.65
C LEU A 210 4.19 -22.65 -17.56
N GLN A 211 3.49 -23.64 -16.94
CA GLN A 211 2.44 -23.40 -15.98
C GLN A 211 2.66 -24.14 -14.66
N PHE A 212 2.22 -23.57 -13.59
CA PHE A 212 1.86 -24.32 -12.40
C PHE A 212 0.48 -23.92 -11.89
N VAL A 213 -0.18 -24.85 -11.21
CA VAL A 213 -1.39 -24.59 -10.45
C VAL A 213 -1.11 -24.74 -8.96
N ALA A 214 -1.74 -23.90 -8.13
CA ALA A 214 -1.65 -23.99 -6.70
C ALA A 214 -3.03 -24.01 -6.05
N ILE A 215 -3.20 -24.81 -5.00
CA ILE A 215 -4.37 -24.85 -4.11
C ILE A 215 -3.84 -24.67 -2.70
N ILE A 216 -4.26 -23.58 -2.04
CA ILE A 216 -3.76 -23.18 -0.73
C ILE A 216 -4.95 -23.00 0.20
N GLY A 217 -5.01 -23.74 1.31
CA GLY A 217 -6.07 -23.60 2.30
C GLY A 217 -6.60 -24.92 2.84
N ASP A 218 -7.81 -24.92 3.39
CA ASP A 218 -8.42 -26.04 4.10
C ASP A 218 -8.89 -27.15 3.14
N VAL A 219 -7.94 -27.91 2.63
CA VAL A 219 -8.19 -29.08 1.75
C VAL A 219 -7.51 -30.33 2.28
N ASN A 220 -8.16 -31.49 2.07
CA ASN A 220 -7.46 -32.76 2.29
C ASN A 220 -6.43 -32.96 1.17
N LEU A 221 -5.15 -32.92 1.52
CA LEU A 221 -4.02 -32.92 0.57
C LEU A 221 -4.06 -34.10 -0.41
N ASP A 222 -4.32 -35.33 0.09
CA ASP A 222 -4.30 -36.54 -0.74
C ASP A 222 -5.52 -36.61 -1.67
N GLN A 223 -6.68 -36.18 -1.22
CA GLN A 223 -7.88 -36.09 -2.04
C GLN A 223 -7.73 -35.00 -3.10
N ALA A 224 -7.24 -33.82 -2.73
CA ALA A 224 -6.97 -32.71 -3.64
C ALA A 224 -5.98 -33.12 -4.72
N GLU A 225 -4.89 -33.80 -4.36
CA GLU A 225 -3.89 -34.30 -5.32
C GLU A 225 -4.49 -35.31 -6.30
N ARG A 226 -5.27 -36.31 -5.80
CA ARG A 226 -5.97 -37.26 -6.69
C ARG A 226 -6.89 -36.60 -7.66
N THR A 227 -7.71 -35.63 -7.20
CA THR A 227 -8.65 -34.89 -8.01
C THR A 227 -7.93 -34.05 -9.06
N LEU A 228 -6.87 -33.32 -8.65
CA LEU A 228 -6.05 -32.52 -9.55
C LEU A 228 -5.42 -33.39 -10.65
N LYS A 229 -4.80 -34.52 -10.29
CA LYS A 229 -4.21 -35.44 -11.25
C LYS A 229 -5.25 -36.00 -12.24
N ALA A 230 -6.42 -36.40 -11.75
CA ALA A 230 -7.50 -36.91 -12.59
C ALA A 230 -8.01 -35.85 -13.59
N THR A 231 -8.10 -34.58 -13.16
CA THR A 231 -8.66 -33.48 -13.97
C THR A 231 -7.64 -32.92 -14.98
N LEU A 232 -6.39 -32.71 -14.57
CA LEU A 232 -5.41 -31.97 -15.35
C LEU A 232 -4.43 -32.82 -16.16
N SER A 233 -4.35 -34.16 -15.92
CA SER A 233 -3.44 -35.02 -16.70
C SER A 233 -3.83 -35.14 -18.18
N SER A 234 -5.08 -34.83 -18.52
CA SER A 234 -5.57 -34.86 -19.91
C SER A 234 -5.15 -33.66 -20.75
N LEU A 235 -4.54 -32.63 -20.15
CA LEU A 235 -4.03 -31.47 -20.89
C LEU A 235 -2.93 -31.86 -21.89
N PRO A 236 -2.91 -31.29 -23.10
CA PRO A 236 -1.99 -31.68 -24.15
C PRO A 236 -0.53 -31.35 -23.81
N LYS A 237 0.36 -32.31 -24.00
CA LYS A 237 1.82 -32.05 -23.94
C LYS A 237 2.27 -31.48 -25.28
N LYS A 238 2.89 -30.28 -25.23
CA LYS A 238 3.42 -29.61 -26.42
C LYS A 238 4.88 -29.22 -26.19
N VAL A 239 5.65 -29.04 -27.29
CA VAL A 239 7.04 -28.55 -27.16
C VAL A 239 7.04 -27.09 -26.70
N THR A 240 7.81 -26.81 -25.66
CA THR A 240 7.95 -25.45 -25.12
C THR A 240 8.86 -24.62 -26.04
N PRO A 241 8.44 -23.40 -26.47
CA PRO A 241 9.33 -22.51 -27.21
C PRO A 241 10.52 -22.09 -26.33
N TYR A 242 11.67 -21.92 -26.97
CA TYR A 242 12.83 -21.33 -26.32
C TYR A 242 12.63 -19.80 -26.23
N ASP A 243 12.74 -19.23 -25.04
CA ASP A 243 12.50 -17.81 -24.78
C ASP A 243 13.65 -17.09 -24.08
N GLY A 244 14.77 -17.78 -23.83
CA GLY A 244 15.89 -17.22 -23.09
C GLY A 244 16.50 -15.94 -23.70
N GLU A 245 16.44 -15.79 -25.02
CA GLU A 245 16.92 -14.57 -25.70
C GLU A 245 15.97 -13.38 -25.51
N LEU A 246 14.68 -13.62 -25.28
CA LEU A 246 13.67 -12.58 -25.14
C LEU A 246 13.87 -11.73 -23.87
N ARG A 247 14.50 -12.29 -22.83
CA ARG A 247 14.75 -11.67 -21.53
C ARG A 247 16.14 -11.07 -21.37
N LYS A 248 16.93 -11.01 -22.43
CA LYS A 248 18.27 -10.42 -22.36
C LYS A 248 18.21 -8.89 -22.36
N ILE A 249 18.98 -8.29 -21.48
CA ILE A 249 19.28 -6.87 -21.49
C ILE A 249 20.80 -6.74 -21.56
N SER A 250 21.29 -6.11 -22.62
CA SER A 250 22.72 -5.85 -22.80
C SER A 250 23.20 -4.77 -21.84
N ASP A 251 24.47 -4.84 -21.46
CA ASP A 251 25.09 -3.79 -20.69
C ASP A 251 25.32 -2.55 -21.56
N ASN A 252 25.24 -1.37 -20.99
CA ASN A 252 25.58 -0.12 -21.65
C ASN A 252 27.03 0.27 -21.27
N ALA A 253 27.87 0.50 -22.31
CA ALA A 253 29.29 0.79 -22.15
C ALA A 253 29.56 2.18 -21.54
N GLN A 254 28.60 3.10 -21.63
CA GLN A 254 28.69 4.47 -21.14
C GLN A 254 27.38 4.82 -20.42
N PRO A 255 27.40 5.72 -19.45
CA PRO A 255 26.18 6.23 -18.83
C PRO A 255 25.24 6.84 -19.87
N LEU A 256 23.97 6.43 -19.81
CA LEU A 256 22.92 6.98 -20.68
C LEU A 256 22.37 8.27 -20.07
N TYR A 257 21.93 9.19 -20.93
CA TYR A 257 21.30 10.44 -20.54
C TYR A 257 19.99 10.63 -21.30
N MET A 258 18.96 11.08 -20.62
CA MET A 258 17.68 11.42 -21.22
C MET A 258 17.08 12.64 -20.54
N GLN A 259 16.50 13.53 -21.32
CA GLN A 259 15.62 14.60 -20.86
C GLN A 259 14.18 14.23 -21.24
N PHE A 260 13.32 14.06 -20.25
CA PHE A 260 11.89 13.92 -20.43
C PHE A 260 11.22 15.26 -20.15
N VAL A 261 10.44 15.74 -21.11
CA VAL A 261 9.75 17.05 -21.01
C VAL A 261 8.28 16.84 -21.25
N ASP A 262 7.48 17.22 -20.25
CA ASP A 262 6.03 17.17 -20.34
C ASP A 262 5.40 18.28 -19.47
N LYS A 263 4.50 19.07 -20.07
CA LYS A 263 3.86 20.21 -19.38
C LYS A 263 3.03 19.81 -18.15
N GLU A 264 2.57 18.54 -18.08
CA GLU A 264 1.82 18.00 -16.96
C GLU A 264 2.72 17.52 -15.81
N ASN A 265 4.06 17.62 -15.96
CA ASN A 265 4.97 17.23 -14.85
C ASN A 265 4.79 18.18 -13.66
N LYS A 266 4.36 17.64 -12.52
CA LYS A 266 4.04 18.40 -11.30
C LYS A 266 5.26 18.98 -10.61
N SER A 267 6.38 18.24 -10.65
CA SER A 267 7.59 18.59 -9.91
C SER A 267 8.81 18.25 -10.74
N PRO A 268 9.52 19.26 -11.28
CA PRO A 268 10.78 19.00 -11.96
C PRO A 268 11.73 18.25 -11.05
N SER A 269 12.27 17.13 -11.56
CA SER A 269 13.08 16.19 -10.81
C SER A 269 14.10 15.52 -11.70
N PHE A 270 15.03 14.79 -11.11
CA PHE A 270 15.94 13.93 -11.86
C PHE A 270 16.22 12.64 -11.09
N GLY A 271 16.55 11.60 -11.84
CA GLY A 271 16.93 10.30 -11.29
C GLY A 271 18.22 9.77 -11.90
N LEU A 272 19.00 9.07 -11.06
CA LEU A 272 20.08 8.21 -11.49
C LEU A 272 19.65 6.76 -11.25
N TYR A 273 19.64 5.97 -12.29
CA TYR A 273 19.19 4.58 -12.26
C TYR A 273 20.34 3.69 -12.66
N GLN A 274 20.56 2.66 -11.88
CA GLN A 274 21.63 1.68 -12.16
C GLN A 274 21.00 0.29 -12.23
N ARG A 275 21.08 -0.33 -13.40
CA ARG A 275 20.61 -1.71 -13.58
C ARG A 275 21.70 -2.67 -13.10
N VAL A 276 21.31 -3.62 -12.25
CA VAL A 276 22.19 -4.64 -11.67
C VAL A 276 21.65 -6.04 -11.95
N ARG A 277 22.55 -7.00 -12.16
CA ARG A 277 22.15 -8.41 -12.34
C ARG A 277 21.95 -9.07 -10.99
N LEU A 278 20.86 -9.81 -10.87
CA LEU A 278 20.61 -10.64 -9.69
C LEU A 278 21.29 -12.02 -9.87
N PRO A 279 21.68 -12.67 -8.77
CA PRO A 279 22.12 -14.06 -8.79
C PRO A 279 21.05 -14.98 -9.38
N ASN A 280 21.49 -15.97 -10.16
CA ASN A 280 20.58 -16.94 -10.77
C ASN A 280 19.94 -17.89 -9.74
N ASN A 281 20.50 -18.03 -8.53
CA ASN A 281 19.97 -18.85 -7.46
C ASN A 281 19.75 -18.05 -6.18
N PRO A 282 18.52 -17.58 -5.91
CA PRO A 282 18.23 -16.81 -4.72
C PRO A 282 18.37 -17.60 -3.40
N ASN A 283 18.44 -18.94 -3.45
CA ASN A 283 18.59 -19.80 -2.27
C ASN A 283 20.02 -20.31 -2.04
N SER A 284 20.98 -19.83 -2.81
CA SER A 284 22.38 -19.99 -2.42
C SER A 284 22.70 -19.09 -1.23
N ASP A 285 23.79 -19.34 -0.50
CA ASP A 285 24.25 -18.43 0.56
C ASP A 285 24.52 -17.04 0.02
N GLU A 286 24.99 -16.96 -1.23
CA GLU A 286 25.13 -15.69 -1.94
C GLU A 286 23.76 -15.03 -2.20
N GLY A 287 22.74 -15.78 -2.62
CA GLY A 287 21.37 -15.26 -2.83
C GLY A 287 20.74 -14.79 -1.52
N THR A 288 20.88 -15.55 -0.45
CA THR A 288 20.43 -15.20 0.91
C THR A 288 21.13 -13.93 1.39
N ARG A 289 22.47 -13.89 1.28
CA ARG A 289 23.26 -12.70 1.64
C ARG A 289 22.83 -11.47 0.84
N ASN A 290 22.62 -11.58 -0.47
CA ASN A 290 22.14 -10.46 -1.29
C ASN A 290 20.75 -9.98 -0.86
N PHE A 291 19.84 -10.88 -0.48
CA PHE A 291 18.55 -10.52 0.08
C PHE A 291 18.69 -9.73 1.39
N LEU A 292 19.51 -10.21 2.32
CA LEU A 292 19.76 -9.56 3.60
C LEU A 292 20.43 -8.19 3.41
N PHE A 293 21.47 -8.13 2.60
CA PHE A 293 22.18 -6.89 2.30
C PHE A 293 21.32 -5.87 1.55
N THR A 294 20.40 -6.32 0.69
CA THR A 294 19.40 -5.44 0.06
C THR A 294 18.52 -4.76 1.10
N ARG A 295 18.06 -5.49 2.12
CA ARG A 295 17.25 -4.92 3.21
C ARG A 295 18.06 -3.91 4.01
N ILE A 296 19.30 -4.27 4.43
CA ILE A 296 20.19 -3.36 5.16
C ILE A 296 20.48 -2.10 4.32
N PHE A 297 20.77 -2.26 3.03
CA PHE A 297 21.01 -1.13 2.12
C PHE A 297 19.81 -0.20 2.04
N ASN A 298 18.60 -0.75 1.86
CA ASN A 298 17.37 0.03 1.75
C ASN A 298 17.00 0.77 3.04
N THR A 299 17.53 0.35 4.19
CA THR A 299 17.39 1.07 5.46
C THR A 299 18.49 2.14 5.62
N LEU A 300 19.73 1.78 5.38
CA LEU A 300 20.87 2.65 5.70
C LEU A 300 21.13 3.73 4.63
N ALA A 301 20.98 3.41 3.34
CA ALA A 301 21.31 4.32 2.26
C ALA A 301 20.43 5.60 2.26
N PRO A 302 19.10 5.56 2.46
CA PRO A 302 18.28 6.75 2.56
C PRO A 302 18.65 7.67 3.73
N ARG A 303 19.21 7.12 4.81
CA ARG A 303 19.67 7.92 5.97
C ARG A 303 20.78 8.91 5.59
N ARG A 304 21.57 8.63 4.53
CA ARG A 304 22.58 9.56 4.01
C ARG A 304 21.95 10.85 3.48
N PHE A 305 20.84 10.76 2.74
CA PHE A 305 20.09 11.93 2.28
C PHE A 305 19.38 12.67 3.41
N ALA A 306 18.85 11.95 4.38
CA ALA A 306 18.24 12.57 5.55
C ALA A 306 19.26 13.44 6.32
N ARG A 307 20.50 12.97 6.48
CA ARG A 307 21.59 13.73 7.09
C ARG A 307 21.96 14.98 6.29
N LEU A 308 22.07 14.85 4.96
CA LEU A 308 22.33 16.01 4.09
C LEU A 308 21.22 17.04 4.19
N LYS A 309 19.96 16.62 4.17
CA LYS A 309 18.80 17.50 4.30
C LYS A 309 18.79 18.25 5.63
N ASN A 310 19.29 17.63 6.70
CA ASN A 310 19.43 18.28 8.00
C ASN A 310 20.54 19.34 8.00
N ALA A 311 21.65 19.06 7.28
CA ALA A 311 22.79 19.97 7.17
C ALA A 311 22.55 21.11 6.17
N ASP A 312 21.86 20.84 5.06
CA ASP A 312 21.65 21.78 3.95
C ASP A 312 20.25 21.59 3.34
N ALA A 313 19.24 22.17 3.97
CA ALA A 313 17.85 22.01 3.57
C ALA A 313 17.44 22.79 2.31
N GLU A 314 18.32 23.61 1.76
CA GLU A 314 17.98 24.46 0.59
C GLU A 314 18.28 23.76 -0.74
N THR A 315 18.94 22.61 -0.73
CA THR A 315 19.37 21.97 -1.97
C THR A 315 18.26 21.16 -2.62
N PHE A 316 17.50 20.39 -1.86
CA PHE A 316 16.42 19.58 -2.41
C PHE A 316 15.20 19.44 -1.46
N ILE A 317 14.03 19.32 -2.07
CA ILE A 317 12.75 19.11 -1.39
C ILE A 317 12.66 17.67 -0.89
N ALA A 318 13.04 16.72 -1.75
CA ALA A 318 13.06 15.30 -1.47
C ALA A 318 14.23 14.61 -2.20
N ALA A 319 14.78 13.58 -1.57
CA ALA A 319 15.70 12.65 -2.20
C ALA A 319 15.50 11.27 -1.60
N SER A 320 15.63 10.25 -2.44
CA SER A 320 15.50 8.84 -2.05
C SER A 320 16.53 7.99 -2.78
N VAL A 321 16.80 6.81 -2.21
CA VAL A 321 17.57 5.75 -2.84
C VAL A 321 16.96 4.42 -2.45
N SER A 322 16.84 3.51 -3.41
CA SER A 322 16.35 2.16 -3.17
C SER A 322 16.94 1.16 -4.15
N LEU A 323 17.10 -0.07 -3.69
CA LEU A 323 17.37 -1.23 -4.53
C LEU A 323 16.12 -2.09 -4.59
N SER A 324 15.57 -2.28 -5.78
CA SER A 324 14.34 -3.02 -6.00
C SER A 324 14.41 -3.91 -7.25
N PRO A 325 13.60 -4.99 -7.33
CA PRO A 325 13.46 -5.76 -8.56
C PRO A 325 13.04 -4.86 -9.73
N LEU A 326 13.62 -5.09 -10.90
CA LEU A 326 13.30 -4.37 -12.14
C LEU A 326 12.49 -5.26 -13.10
N VAL A 327 13.12 -6.32 -13.58
CA VAL A 327 12.53 -7.41 -14.36
C VAL A 327 13.25 -8.70 -14.02
N ARG A 328 12.80 -9.84 -14.51
CA ARG A 328 13.42 -11.13 -14.20
C ARG A 328 14.93 -11.14 -14.42
N GLY A 329 15.68 -11.49 -13.39
CA GLY A 329 17.15 -11.52 -13.38
C GLY A 329 17.83 -10.17 -13.20
N PHE A 330 17.09 -9.08 -13.08
CA PHE A 330 17.63 -7.75 -12.88
C PHE A 330 16.93 -7.01 -11.72
N ALA A 331 17.72 -6.23 -11.01
CA ALA A 331 17.27 -5.22 -10.06
C ALA A 331 17.74 -3.83 -10.52
N GLN A 332 17.32 -2.82 -9.83
CA GLN A 332 17.65 -1.43 -10.07
C GLN A 332 17.99 -0.73 -8.78
N VAL A 333 19.11 -0.04 -8.74
CA VAL A 333 19.33 1.01 -7.75
C VAL A 333 18.78 2.30 -8.32
N ALA A 334 17.72 2.82 -7.72
CA ALA A 334 17.09 4.08 -8.12
C ALA A 334 17.45 5.18 -7.12
N TRP A 335 17.91 6.31 -7.63
CA TRP A 335 18.20 7.53 -6.88
C TRP A 335 17.33 8.63 -7.45
N ASP A 336 16.36 9.12 -6.69
CA ASP A 336 15.44 10.15 -7.15
C ASP A 336 15.59 11.42 -6.32
N VAL A 337 15.63 12.57 -6.99
CA VAL A 337 15.81 13.88 -6.37
C VAL A 337 14.83 14.88 -6.94
N VAL A 338 14.10 15.56 -6.05
CA VAL A 338 13.29 16.74 -6.34
C VAL A 338 14.06 17.95 -5.79
N PRO A 339 14.76 18.73 -6.63
CA PRO A 339 15.53 19.87 -6.19
C PRO A 339 14.64 21.12 -5.99
N TYR A 340 15.11 22.11 -5.25
CA TYR A 340 14.58 23.46 -5.40
C TYR A 340 15.01 24.05 -6.77
N ALA A 341 14.18 24.89 -7.37
CA ALA A 341 14.29 25.29 -8.78
C ALA A 341 15.70 25.77 -9.20
N ASN A 342 16.40 26.51 -8.35
CA ASN A 342 17.71 27.06 -8.69
C ASN A 342 18.90 26.20 -8.20
N ASN A 343 18.63 25.06 -7.60
CA ASN A 343 19.66 24.22 -6.93
C ASN A 343 19.84 22.86 -7.59
N ALA A 344 19.29 22.62 -8.76
CA ALA A 344 19.31 21.31 -9.40
C ALA A 344 20.72 20.76 -9.67
N GLN A 345 21.67 21.61 -10.14
CA GLN A 345 23.05 21.19 -10.35
C GLN A 345 23.77 20.87 -9.02
N ARG A 346 23.51 21.65 -7.98
CA ARG A 346 24.04 21.39 -6.64
C ARG A 346 23.47 20.07 -6.08
N ALA A 347 22.17 19.85 -6.25
CA ALA A 347 21.50 18.61 -5.83
C ALA A 347 22.06 17.40 -6.57
N MET A 348 22.29 17.50 -7.88
CA MET A 348 22.95 16.45 -8.67
C MET A 348 24.36 16.16 -8.14
N SER A 349 25.16 17.20 -7.87
CA SER A 349 26.51 17.00 -7.31
C SER A 349 26.47 16.32 -5.94
N GLN A 350 25.52 16.68 -5.08
CA GLN A 350 25.35 16.03 -3.78
C GLN A 350 24.92 14.56 -3.91
N LEU A 351 23.98 14.24 -4.82
CA LEU A 351 23.61 12.85 -5.10
C LEU A 351 24.83 12.02 -5.49
N LEU A 352 25.61 12.51 -6.47
CA LEU A 352 26.78 11.80 -6.97
C LEU A 352 27.88 11.65 -5.90
N ASN A 353 28.06 12.66 -5.06
CA ASN A 353 28.98 12.60 -3.94
C ASN A 353 28.53 11.59 -2.85
N VAL A 354 27.21 11.50 -2.57
CA VAL A 354 26.67 10.48 -1.65
C VAL A 354 26.93 9.08 -2.17
N ARG A 355 26.66 8.86 -3.48
CA ARG A 355 26.97 7.58 -4.14
C ARG A 355 28.47 7.24 -4.03
N ALA A 356 29.35 8.16 -4.39
CA ALA A 356 30.78 7.97 -4.32
C ALA A 356 31.27 7.71 -2.87
N ALA A 357 30.71 8.40 -1.88
CA ALA A 357 31.02 8.17 -0.47
C ALA A 357 30.60 6.78 0.01
N MET A 358 29.47 6.22 -0.48
CA MET A 358 29.09 4.85 -0.19
C MET A 358 30.04 3.83 -0.84
N VAL A 359 30.51 4.09 -2.07
CA VAL A 359 31.46 3.21 -2.78
C VAL A 359 32.83 3.22 -2.08
N ASN A 360 33.33 4.40 -1.72
CA ASN A 360 34.70 4.57 -1.23
C ASN A 360 34.83 4.44 0.29
N GLY A 361 33.82 4.87 1.04
CA GLY A 361 33.83 4.94 2.52
C GLY A 361 32.88 3.95 3.20
N GLY A 362 31.91 3.41 2.48
CA GLY A 362 30.93 2.44 3.00
C GLY A 362 30.06 2.96 4.16
N PHE A 363 29.70 2.04 5.02
CA PHE A 363 28.93 2.27 6.25
C PHE A 363 29.78 1.91 7.46
N SER A 364 29.51 2.53 8.60
CA SER A 364 30.24 2.24 9.84
C SER A 364 29.79 0.92 10.46
N LYS A 365 30.66 0.32 11.26
CA LYS A 365 30.34 -0.88 12.04
C LYS A 365 29.11 -0.65 12.92
N GLN A 366 28.99 0.51 13.56
CA GLN A 366 27.86 0.84 14.42
C GLN A 366 26.53 0.87 13.65
N GLU A 367 26.49 1.48 12.45
CA GLU A 367 25.28 1.52 11.61
C GLU A 367 24.87 0.10 11.17
N PHE A 368 25.85 -0.69 10.75
CA PHE A 368 25.61 -2.05 10.28
C PHE A 368 25.13 -2.99 11.41
N GLU A 369 25.82 -3.00 12.57
CA GLU A 369 25.48 -3.86 13.69
C GLU A 369 24.11 -3.52 14.30
N ALA A 370 23.74 -2.24 14.32
CA ALA A 370 22.43 -1.84 14.78
C ALA A 370 21.30 -2.39 13.89
N GLU A 371 21.45 -2.27 12.57
CA GLU A 371 20.48 -2.78 11.61
C GLU A 371 20.44 -4.32 11.57
N LYS A 372 21.64 -4.96 11.68
CA LYS A 372 21.81 -6.41 11.80
C LYS A 372 21.06 -6.94 13.04
N SER A 373 21.20 -6.26 14.18
CA SER A 373 20.53 -6.62 15.42
C SER A 373 19.01 -6.51 15.34
N GLU A 374 18.49 -5.42 14.75
CA GLU A 374 17.06 -5.23 14.53
C GLU A 374 16.48 -6.31 13.61
N MET A 375 17.16 -6.59 12.50
CA MET A 375 16.76 -7.65 11.57
C MET A 375 16.81 -9.04 12.23
N TYR A 376 17.82 -9.33 13.02
CA TYR A 376 17.96 -10.58 13.77
C TYR A 376 16.80 -10.77 14.75
N GLN A 377 16.43 -9.72 15.49
CA GLN A 377 15.32 -9.79 16.44
C GLN A 377 13.99 -10.01 15.71
N GLY A 378 13.70 -9.24 14.65
CA GLY A 378 12.50 -9.43 13.86
C GLY A 378 12.37 -10.83 13.24
N MET A 379 13.49 -11.45 12.85
CA MET A 379 13.49 -12.84 12.39
C MET A 379 13.23 -13.82 13.53
N LYS A 380 13.74 -13.59 14.73
CA LYS A 380 13.42 -14.41 15.91
C LYS A 380 11.95 -14.35 16.27
N ASP A 381 11.36 -13.17 16.25
CA ASP A 381 9.94 -12.99 16.55
C ASP A 381 9.07 -13.72 15.49
N ALA A 382 9.51 -13.67 14.21
CA ALA A 382 8.85 -14.39 13.13
C ALA A 382 8.94 -15.93 13.26
N LEU A 383 9.99 -16.48 13.90
CA LEU A 383 10.09 -17.93 14.18
C LEU A 383 9.01 -18.42 15.16
N GLU A 384 8.45 -17.54 15.98
CA GLU A 384 7.37 -17.89 16.92
C GLU A 384 5.99 -17.91 16.23
N ALA A 385 5.87 -17.33 15.03
CA ALA A 385 4.65 -17.35 14.25
C ALA A 385 4.32 -18.77 13.75
N LYS A 386 3.03 -19.08 13.58
CA LYS A 386 2.56 -20.34 13.01
C LYS A 386 2.33 -20.19 11.51
N GLY A 387 2.68 -21.21 10.72
CA GLY A 387 2.42 -21.30 9.28
C GLY A 387 3.43 -20.56 8.39
N LEU A 388 3.21 -20.60 7.08
CA LEU A 388 4.04 -19.92 6.07
C LEU A 388 3.62 -18.46 5.81
N GLY A 389 2.72 -17.94 6.60
CA GLY A 389 2.14 -16.61 6.41
C GLY A 389 0.88 -16.63 5.54
N THR A 390 0.61 -15.51 4.86
CA THR A 390 -0.59 -15.38 4.00
C THR A 390 -0.53 -16.29 2.78
N PRO A 391 -1.67 -16.68 2.18
CA PRO A 391 -1.71 -17.45 0.93
C PRO A 391 -0.85 -16.88 -0.19
N ASP A 392 -0.75 -15.55 -0.32
CA ASP A 392 0.12 -14.90 -1.30
C ASP A 392 1.62 -15.13 -1.03
N ASN A 393 2.04 -15.15 0.24
CA ASN A 393 3.41 -15.48 0.59
C ASN A 393 3.74 -16.93 0.19
N VAL A 394 2.82 -17.86 0.47
CA VAL A 394 2.94 -19.28 0.09
C VAL A 394 3.01 -19.41 -1.44
N PHE A 395 2.13 -18.73 -2.17
CA PHE A 395 2.15 -18.68 -3.64
C PHE A 395 3.48 -18.15 -4.17
N ASN A 396 4.03 -17.10 -3.58
CA ASN A 396 5.32 -16.54 -3.99
C ASN A 396 6.48 -17.52 -3.77
N LEU A 397 6.47 -18.31 -2.71
CA LEU A 397 7.44 -19.41 -2.51
C LEU A 397 7.32 -20.47 -3.60
N MET A 398 6.10 -20.85 -3.96
CA MET A 398 5.83 -21.80 -5.06
C MET A 398 6.31 -21.23 -6.41
N LYS A 399 6.09 -19.95 -6.67
CA LYS A 399 6.61 -19.24 -7.87
C LYS A 399 8.13 -19.28 -7.91
N GLN A 400 8.81 -19.02 -6.79
CA GLN A 400 10.28 -19.09 -6.70
C GLN A 400 10.76 -20.53 -6.97
N ASN A 401 10.11 -21.54 -6.39
CA ASN A 401 10.41 -22.94 -6.65
C ASN A 401 10.26 -23.29 -8.13
N PHE A 402 9.15 -22.89 -8.73
CA PHE A 402 8.89 -23.16 -10.16
C PHE A 402 9.93 -22.51 -11.08
N LEU A 403 10.32 -21.28 -10.81
CA LEU A 403 11.21 -20.51 -11.68
C LEU A 403 12.70 -20.85 -11.50
N TYR A 404 13.13 -21.16 -10.27
CA TYR A 404 14.53 -21.25 -9.90
C TYR A 404 14.91 -22.58 -9.22
N GLY A 405 13.94 -23.49 -9.02
CA GLY A 405 14.17 -24.75 -8.31
C GLY A 405 14.48 -24.57 -6.82
N THR A 406 14.10 -23.43 -6.24
CA THR A 406 14.32 -23.13 -4.83
C THR A 406 13.50 -24.12 -3.97
N PRO A 407 14.02 -24.68 -2.87
CA PRO A 407 13.22 -25.48 -1.96
C PRO A 407 12.01 -24.67 -1.47
N ILE A 408 10.84 -25.30 -1.40
CA ILE A 408 9.73 -24.78 -0.59
C ILE A 408 9.98 -25.32 0.82
N ASN A 409 10.89 -24.67 1.51
CA ASN A 409 11.16 -25.00 2.90
C ASN A 409 10.05 -24.46 3.78
N ASP A 410 9.85 -25.09 4.92
CA ASP A 410 9.13 -24.45 6.03
C ASP A 410 9.65 -23.03 6.21
N PHE A 411 8.75 -22.06 6.37
CA PHE A 411 9.09 -20.65 6.59
C PHE A 411 10.09 -20.51 7.76
N ARG A 412 9.99 -21.36 8.76
CA ARG A 412 10.93 -21.41 9.88
C ARG A 412 12.34 -21.81 9.44
N GLU A 413 12.49 -22.82 8.59
CA GLU A 413 13.79 -23.23 8.05
C GLU A 413 14.41 -22.12 7.22
N GLN A 414 13.58 -21.39 6.44
CA GLN A 414 14.05 -20.24 5.68
C GLN A 414 14.52 -19.10 6.59
N ILE A 415 13.75 -18.78 7.64
CA ILE A 415 14.15 -17.78 8.63
C ILE A 415 15.40 -18.23 9.38
N GLN A 416 15.45 -19.49 9.80
CA GLN A 416 16.62 -20.05 10.48
C GLN A 416 17.88 -19.90 9.63
N ARG A 417 17.81 -20.25 8.35
CA ARG A 417 18.92 -20.06 7.41
C ARG A 417 19.28 -18.59 7.23
N ASN A 418 18.28 -17.71 7.14
CA ASN A 418 18.54 -16.26 7.04
C ASN A 418 19.29 -15.76 8.28
N ILE A 419 18.92 -16.26 9.47
CA ILE A 419 19.62 -15.96 10.74
C ILE A 419 21.07 -16.47 10.69
N GLU A 420 21.27 -17.72 10.28
CA GLU A 420 22.61 -18.32 10.18
C GLU A 420 23.53 -17.50 9.26
N VAL A 421 23.04 -17.16 8.07
CA VAL A 421 23.80 -16.33 7.13
C VAL A 421 24.02 -14.91 7.67
N LEU A 422 23.01 -14.32 8.34
CA LEU A 422 23.10 -12.95 8.85
C LEU A 422 24.16 -12.80 9.95
N VAL A 423 24.21 -13.74 10.90
CA VAL A 423 25.14 -13.64 12.04
C VAL A 423 26.60 -13.73 11.62
N GLU A 424 26.90 -14.41 10.52
CA GLU A 424 28.25 -14.54 9.95
C GLU A 424 28.74 -13.27 9.22
N GLN A 425 27.83 -12.35 8.86
CA GLN A 425 28.22 -11.16 8.07
C GLN A 425 28.84 -10.07 8.95
N GLU A 426 29.90 -9.48 8.44
CA GLU A 426 30.59 -8.33 9.02
C GLU A 426 30.36 -7.07 8.14
N VAL A 427 30.66 -5.90 8.70
CA VAL A 427 30.50 -4.62 7.95
C VAL A 427 31.38 -4.57 6.70
N GLU A 428 32.52 -5.20 6.73
CA GLU A 428 33.47 -5.29 5.61
C GLU A 428 32.86 -6.05 4.42
N ASP A 429 32.11 -7.13 4.69
CA ASP A 429 31.38 -7.91 3.67
C ASP A 429 30.31 -7.06 3.03
N PHE A 430 29.53 -6.35 3.87
CA PHE A 430 28.48 -5.45 3.39
C PHE A 430 29.07 -4.29 2.58
N ASN A 431 30.11 -3.64 3.04
CA ASN A 431 30.76 -2.55 2.33
C ASN A 431 31.37 -3.01 1.00
N SER A 432 31.98 -4.20 0.97
CA SER A 432 32.48 -4.81 -0.28
C SER A 432 31.34 -5.09 -1.26
N TRP A 433 30.21 -5.56 -0.75
CA TRP A 433 29.00 -5.78 -1.56
C TRP A 433 28.43 -4.46 -2.09
N VAL A 434 28.33 -3.41 -1.27
CA VAL A 434 27.87 -2.08 -1.70
C VAL A 434 28.79 -1.50 -2.77
N ALA A 435 30.10 -1.59 -2.60
CA ALA A 435 31.07 -1.13 -3.59
C ALA A 435 30.89 -1.84 -4.93
N LYS A 436 30.71 -3.16 -4.94
CA LYS A 436 30.42 -3.93 -6.16
C LYS A 436 29.08 -3.57 -6.76
N LEU A 437 28.02 -3.43 -5.94
CA LEU A 437 26.68 -3.05 -6.38
C LEU A 437 26.70 -1.72 -7.12
N LEU A 438 27.34 -0.72 -6.54
CA LEU A 438 27.34 0.65 -7.06
C LEU A 438 28.42 0.95 -8.10
N ASP A 439 29.45 0.10 -8.22
CA ASP A 439 30.54 0.25 -9.22
C ASP A 439 30.16 -0.32 -10.61
N GLN A 440 28.94 -0.72 -10.83
CA GLN A 440 28.49 -1.26 -12.13
C GLN A 440 28.25 -0.14 -13.15
N ASN A 441 28.56 -0.45 -14.43
CA ASN A 441 28.54 0.53 -15.51
C ASN A 441 27.13 0.88 -16.03
N ASN A 442 26.10 0.14 -15.76
CA ASN A 442 24.76 0.26 -16.34
C ASN A 442 23.97 1.46 -15.79
N LEU A 443 24.54 2.67 -15.87
CA LEU A 443 23.93 3.90 -15.38
C LEU A 443 23.04 4.55 -16.45
N ALA A 444 21.91 5.12 -16.00
CA ALA A 444 21.03 5.98 -16.77
C ALA A 444 20.66 7.19 -15.92
N PHE A 445 20.86 8.39 -16.46
CA PHE A 445 20.45 9.63 -15.81
C PHE A 445 19.31 10.25 -16.58
N ILE A 446 18.21 10.56 -15.91
CA ILE A 446 17.01 11.10 -16.54
C ILE A 446 16.58 12.36 -15.81
N THR A 447 16.33 13.44 -16.56
CA THR A 447 15.66 14.63 -16.05
C THR A 447 14.18 14.59 -16.43
N TYR A 448 13.32 15.02 -15.52
CA TYR A 448 11.87 15.13 -15.69
C TYR A 448 11.49 16.61 -15.54
N GLU A 449 11.10 17.25 -16.64
CA GLU A 449 10.92 18.70 -16.70
C GLU A 449 9.54 19.06 -17.27
N ARG A 450 9.02 20.24 -16.94
CA ARG A 450 7.80 20.80 -17.57
C ARG A 450 8.10 21.48 -18.89
N LYS A 451 9.25 22.09 -18.99
CA LYS A 451 9.76 22.77 -20.20
C LYS A 451 11.25 22.49 -20.38
N PRO A 452 11.76 22.47 -21.61
CA PRO A 452 13.15 22.15 -21.87
C PRO A 452 14.13 23.04 -21.10
N GLY A 453 15.10 22.44 -20.43
CA GLY A 453 16.17 23.12 -19.70
C GLY A 453 15.74 23.74 -18.37
N GLU A 454 14.59 23.38 -17.82
CA GLU A 454 14.09 23.90 -16.54
C GLU A 454 15.05 23.60 -15.38
N LEU A 455 15.67 22.42 -15.35
CA LEU A 455 16.66 22.02 -14.35
C LEU A 455 18.07 22.49 -14.69
N ASN A 456 18.31 22.94 -15.92
CA ASN A 456 19.65 23.34 -16.40
C ASN A 456 20.74 22.27 -16.19
N ILE A 457 20.37 20.99 -16.35
CA ILE A 457 21.29 19.84 -16.28
C ILE A 457 21.44 19.29 -17.69
N SER A 458 22.65 19.39 -18.26
CA SER A 458 22.98 18.77 -19.56
C SER A 458 23.69 17.43 -19.37
N GLN A 459 23.75 16.64 -20.43
CA GLN A 459 24.56 15.42 -20.47
C GLN A 459 26.03 15.70 -20.11
N THR A 460 26.61 16.78 -20.65
CA THR A 460 28.00 17.17 -20.36
C THR A 460 28.19 17.49 -18.88
N ASN A 461 27.25 18.25 -18.29
CA ASN A 461 27.31 18.57 -16.85
C ASN A 461 27.22 17.29 -16.01
N PHE A 462 26.31 16.39 -16.33
CA PHE A 462 26.16 15.12 -15.63
C PHE A 462 27.46 14.29 -15.71
N LEU A 463 27.98 14.02 -16.93
CA LEU A 463 29.19 13.21 -17.09
C LEU A 463 30.43 13.81 -16.43
N THR A 464 30.59 15.14 -16.52
CA THR A 464 31.69 15.84 -15.85
C THR A 464 31.58 15.74 -14.34
N THR A 465 30.36 15.92 -13.79
CA THR A 465 30.14 15.83 -12.34
C THR A 465 30.32 14.41 -11.84
N LEU A 466 29.85 13.40 -12.59
CA LEU A 466 30.04 11.98 -12.27
C LEU A 466 31.56 11.66 -12.20
N ALA A 467 32.33 12.00 -13.23
CA ALA A 467 33.77 11.75 -13.27
C ALA A 467 34.55 12.48 -12.13
N ASN A 468 34.08 13.66 -11.72
CA ASN A 468 34.66 14.38 -10.60
C ASN A 468 34.29 13.78 -9.24
N SER A 469 33.09 13.22 -9.08
CA SER A 469 32.63 12.60 -7.84
C SER A 469 33.30 11.26 -7.55
N GLU A 470 33.78 10.54 -8.57
CA GLU A 470 34.49 9.27 -8.42
C GLU A 470 35.88 9.39 -7.81
N ARG A 471 36.40 10.63 -7.70
CA ARG A 471 37.66 10.89 -6.99
C ARG A 471 37.42 10.72 -5.48
N PRO A 472 38.45 10.22 -4.73
CA PRO A 472 38.33 10.08 -3.29
C PRO A 472 37.85 11.38 -2.63
N GLN A 473 36.65 11.37 -2.09
CA GLN A 473 36.06 12.48 -1.35
C GLN A 473 36.20 12.22 0.15
N VAL A 474 36.23 13.29 0.94
CA VAL A 474 36.27 13.18 2.42
C VAL A 474 35.00 12.43 2.87
N ALA A 475 35.19 11.46 3.77
CA ALA A 475 34.07 10.71 4.35
C ALA A 475 32.99 11.64 4.88
N ILE A 476 31.73 11.36 4.55
CA ILE A 476 30.61 12.09 5.17
C ILE A 476 30.73 11.89 6.68
N ALA A 477 30.82 12.98 7.43
CA ALA A 477 31.07 12.96 8.88
C ALA A 477 30.11 11.97 9.56
N GLN A 478 30.63 11.02 10.26
CA GLN A 478 29.87 10.13 11.13
C GLN A 478 29.37 10.95 12.31
N ASP A 479 28.07 10.83 12.60
CA ASP A 479 27.46 11.49 13.76
C ASP A 479 27.94 10.74 15.03
N ASN A 480 28.96 11.26 15.71
CA ASN A 480 29.47 10.71 16.97
C ASN A 480 28.55 11.02 18.17
N ASN A 481 27.32 11.50 17.94
CA ASN A 481 26.36 11.88 18.97
C ASN A 481 25.62 10.66 19.52
N THR A 482 26.31 9.74 20.17
CA THR A 482 25.67 8.66 20.93
C THR A 482 25.10 9.20 22.23
N LEU A 483 23.78 9.19 22.34
CA LEU A 483 23.07 9.47 23.59
C LEU A 483 22.86 8.13 24.34
N ALA A 484 23.49 7.98 25.50
CA ALA A 484 23.35 6.75 26.28
C ALA A 484 22.02 6.70 27.03
N ASN A 485 21.59 7.77 27.69
CA ASN A 485 20.38 7.85 28.49
C ASN A 485 19.77 9.24 28.42
N LEU A 486 18.43 9.30 28.60
CA LEU A 486 17.69 10.56 28.78
C LEU A 486 17.88 11.09 30.20
N ASP A 487 18.03 12.41 30.36
CA ASP A 487 17.98 13.06 31.68
C ASP A 487 16.53 13.23 32.14
N LEU A 488 16.10 12.40 33.07
CA LEU A 488 14.80 12.37 33.68
C LEU A 488 14.82 12.88 35.14
N SER A 489 15.89 13.54 35.57
CA SER A 489 16.06 14.03 36.94
C SER A 489 15.01 15.04 37.40
N HIS A 490 14.32 15.70 36.46
CA HIS A 490 13.24 16.64 36.73
C HIS A 490 11.89 15.97 37.12
N ILE A 491 11.76 14.64 36.97
CA ILE A 491 10.53 13.92 37.21
C ILE A 491 10.29 13.77 38.70
N VAL A 492 9.15 14.29 39.17
CA VAL A 492 8.66 14.11 40.55
C VAL A 492 7.36 13.33 40.49
N ALA A 493 7.37 12.10 40.97
CA ALA A 493 6.24 11.19 40.86
C ALA A 493 4.98 11.76 41.52
N GLY A 494 3.85 11.63 40.84
CA GLY A 494 2.51 11.91 41.40
C GLY A 494 1.97 10.71 42.21
N LYS A 495 0.67 10.75 42.47
CA LYS A 495 -0.04 9.71 43.24
C LYS A 495 -1.34 9.31 42.55
N ILE A 496 -1.78 8.07 42.75
CA ILE A 496 -3.15 7.63 42.42
C ILE A 496 -4.05 8.14 43.59
N VAL A 497 -5.02 8.96 43.26
CA VAL A 497 -6.00 9.52 44.25
C VAL A 497 -7.32 8.79 44.24
N SER A 498 -7.63 8.04 43.20
CA SER A 498 -8.80 7.21 43.07
C SER A 498 -8.55 6.02 42.17
N GLU A 499 -9.08 4.86 42.51
CA GLU A 499 -9.07 3.64 41.73
C GLU A 499 -10.46 3.04 41.61
N LYS A 500 -10.87 2.64 40.41
CA LYS A 500 -12.13 1.98 40.10
C LYS A 500 -11.90 0.75 39.26
N ALA A 501 -12.47 -0.38 39.65
CA ALA A 501 -12.47 -1.58 38.82
C ALA A 501 -13.58 -1.51 37.76
N ILE A 502 -13.24 -1.91 36.52
CA ILE A 502 -14.18 -2.09 35.41
C ILE A 502 -14.33 -3.59 35.20
N ALA A 503 -15.10 -4.23 36.09
CA ALA A 503 -15.12 -5.70 36.27
C ALA A 503 -15.37 -6.45 34.95
N LYS A 504 -16.38 -6.03 34.15
CA LYS A 504 -16.74 -6.72 32.90
C LYS A 504 -15.64 -6.67 31.87
N LEU A 505 -14.85 -5.59 31.80
CA LEU A 505 -13.73 -5.47 30.87
C LEU A 505 -12.41 -6.00 31.45
N ALA A 506 -12.42 -6.51 32.70
CA ALA A 506 -11.19 -6.87 33.43
C ALA A 506 -10.13 -5.77 33.36
N ALA A 507 -10.56 -4.51 33.53
CA ALA A 507 -9.74 -3.32 33.44
C ALA A 507 -9.83 -2.48 34.71
N LYS A 508 -8.95 -1.51 34.87
CA LYS A 508 -8.95 -0.56 36.00
C LYS A 508 -8.86 0.86 35.50
N GLU A 509 -9.49 1.76 36.22
CA GLU A 509 -9.41 3.18 35.98
C GLU A 509 -8.75 3.85 37.20
N TRP A 510 -7.73 4.64 36.93
CA TRP A 510 -7.03 5.42 37.96
C TRP A 510 -7.16 6.92 37.67
N LYS A 511 -7.38 7.69 38.73
CA LYS A 511 -7.26 9.14 38.70
C LYS A 511 -5.98 9.53 39.40
N LEU A 512 -5.13 10.30 38.72
CA LEU A 512 -3.85 10.78 39.23
C LEU A 512 -4.02 12.14 39.94
N SER A 513 -3.06 12.48 40.81
CA SER A 513 -3.03 13.72 41.59
C SER A 513 -3.02 14.99 40.74
N ASN A 514 -2.53 14.93 39.51
CA ASN A 514 -2.56 16.01 38.53
C ASN A 514 -3.84 16.09 37.71
N GLY A 515 -4.84 15.25 37.99
CA GLY A 515 -6.11 15.20 37.28
C GLY A 515 -6.17 14.24 36.09
N ALA A 516 -5.07 13.68 35.66
CA ALA A 516 -5.05 12.71 34.57
C ALA A 516 -5.88 11.46 34.86
N ARG A 517 -6.59 10.96 33.87
CA ARG A 517 -7.36 9.72 33.90
C ARG A 517 -6.60 8.63 33.19
N VAL A 518 -6.37 7.49 33.82
CA VAL A 518 -5.66 6.36 33.23
C VAL A 518 -6.55 5.13 33.25
N ILE A 519 -6.75 4.49 32.10
CA ILE A 519 -7.46 3.22 31.97
C ILE A 519 -6.45 2.16 31.59
N TYR A 520 -6.34 1.13 32.43
CA TYR A 520 -5.35 0.07 32.31
C TYR A 520 -6.02 -1.27 32.11
N LYS A 521 -5.47 -2.09 31.21
CA LYS A 521 -5.83 -3.48 31.00
C LYS A 521 -4.59 -4.35 30.86
N HIS A 522 -4.45 -5.35 31.73
CA HIS A 522 -3.45 -6.42 31.54
C HIS A 522 -3.91 -7.38 30.45
N LEU A 523 -3.07 -7.59 29.46
CA LEU A 523 -3.30 -8.47 28.32
C LEU A 523 -2.06 -9.33 28.07
N PRO A 524 -1.91 -10.49 28.78
CA PRO A 524 -0.72 -11.35 28.64
C PRO A 524 -0.48 -11.86 27.20
N GLN A 525 -1.56 -11.96 26.43
CA GLN A 525 -1.50 -12.36 25.03
C GLN A 525 -0.74 -11.36 24.13
N ALA A 526 -0.48 -10.15 24.62
CA ALA A 526 0.38 -9.17 23.95
C ALA A 526 1.88 -9.54 24.00
N LYS A 527 2.24 -10.66 24.63
CA LYS A 527 3.57 -11.33 24.57
C LYS A 527 4.74 -10.37 24.77
N GLY A 528 4.81 -9.73 25.92
CA GLY A 528 5.88 -8.80 26.28
C GLY A 528 5.79 -7.42 25.64
N MET A 529 4.70 -7.08 24.94
CA MET A 529 4.45 -5.76 24.38
C MET A 529 3.49 -4.94 25.21
N LEU A 530 3.70 -3.63 25.27
CA LEU A 530 2.75 -2.64 25.74
C LEU A 530 2.27 -1.76 24.58
N PHE A 531 1.00 -1.41 24.62
CA PHE A 531 0.35 -0.46 23.72
C PHE A 531 -0.19 0.69 24.53
N PHE A 532 -0.08 1.88 23.98
CA PHE A 532 -0.43 3.13 24.63
C PHE A 532 -1.24 3.99 23.70
N SER A 533 -2.29 4.62 24.22
CA SER A 533 -2.89 5.78 23.59
C SER A 533 -3.34 6.81 24.61
N ALA A 534 -3.52 8.05 24.16
CA ALA A 534 -4.12 9.09 24.97
C ALA A 534 -4.94 10.00 24.05
N THR A 535 -6.10 10.44 24.55
CA THR A 535 -6.99 11.34 23.80
C THR A 535 -7.52 12.43 24.70
N ALA A 536 -7.65 13.62 24.12
CA ALA A 536 -8.30 14.75 24.77
C ALA A 536 -9.17 15.51 23.74
N PRO A 537 -10.34 16.06 24.12
CA PRO A 537 -11.08 16.99 23.26
C PRO A 537 -10.19 18.19 22.88
N GLY A 538 -10.15 18.56 21.62
CA GLY A 538 -9.25 19.63 21.16
C GLY A 538 -9.17 19.70 19.64
N GLY A 539 -7.97 19.50 19.12
CA GLY A 539 -7.70 19.52 17.70
C GLY A 539 -7.93 20.90 17.05
N ARG A 540 -8.06 20.89 15.73
CA ARG A 540 -8.27 22.11 14.93
C ARG A 540 -9.56 22.85 15.33
N ALA A 541 -10.63 22.14 15.73
CA ALA A 541 -11.93 22.72 16.10
C ALA A 541 -11.89 23.58 17.38
N ALA A 542 -10.84 23.42 18.20
CA ALA A 542 -10.62 24.21 19.40
C ALA A 542 -9.70 25.43 19.17
N VAL A 543 -9.33 25.72 17.91
CA VAL A 543 -8.42 26.79 17.53
C VAL A 543 -9.17 27.94 16.88
N THR A 544 -8.92 29.17 17.33
CA THR A 544 -9.53 30.36 16.69
C THR A 544 -8.92 30.61 15.30
N PRO A 545 -9.63 31.26 14.38
CA PRO A 545 -9.09 31.61 13.05
C PRO A 545 -7.76 32.37 13.08
N GLN A 546 -7.55 33.22 14.09
CA GLN A 546 -6.31 33.98 14.26
C GLN A 546 -5.14 33.11 14.67
N GLN A 547 -5.37 32.08 15.48
CA GLN A 547 -4.37 31.13 15.96
C GLN A 547 -4.04 30.04 14.94
N LEU A 548 -4.94 29.77 13.99
CA LEU A 548 -4.86 28.66 13.06
C LEU A 548 -3.54 28.60 12.27
N PRO A 549 -2.98 29.70 11.73
CA PRO A 549 -1.68 29.64 11.06
C PRO A 549 -0.56 29.13 11.98
N SER A 550 -0.43 29.67 13.19
CA SER A 550 0.61 29.27 14.15
C SER A 550 0.38 27.83 14.67
N TYR A 551 -0.88 27.41 14.86
CA TYR A 551 -1.23 26.04 15.18
C TYR A 551 -0.77 25.05 14.08
N MET A 552 -0.99 25.39 12.80
CA MET A 552 -0.51 24.56 11.69
C MET A 552 1.03 24.52 11.62
N GLY A 553 1.70 25.62 11.93
CA GLY A 553 3.15 25.66 12.09
C GLY A 553 3.65 24.79 13.23
N MET A 554 2.96 24.80 14.38
CA MET A 554 3.24 23.93 15.51
C MET A 554 3.08 22.44 15.13
N ARG A 555 1.98 22.06 14.48
CA ARG A 555 1.77 20.68 14.00
C ARG A 555 2.94 20.18 13.15
N ASN A 556 3.53 21.02 12.32
CA ASN A 556 4.68 20.62 11.51
C ASN A 556 5.94 20.33 12.34
N GLN A 557 6.06 20.92 13.53
CA GLN A 557 7.23 20.67 14.38
C GLN A 557 7.12 19.41 15.24
N LEU A 558 5.91 18.87 15.40
CA LEU A 558 5.71 17.63 16.14
C LEU A 558 6.58 16.53 15.52
N MET A 559 7.34 15.82 16.33
CA MET A 559 8.26 14.75 15.93
C MET A 559 9.37 15.17 14.92
N GLN A 560 9.48 16.46 14.58
CA GLN A 560 10.52 16.98 13.68
C GLN A 560 11.66 17.69 14.42
N THR A 561 11.44 18.03 15.67
CA THR A 561 12.38 18.77 16.51
C THR A 561 12.93 17.92 17.65
N GLY A 562 13.77 18.49 18.51
CA GLY A 562 14.28 17.84 19.70
C GLY A 562 13.30 17.87 20.86
N VAL A 563 13.69 17.25 21.96
CA VAL A 563 13.00 17.32 23.25
C VAL A 563 14.02 17.34 24.38
N GLY A 564 13.78 18.14 25.40
CA GLY A 564 14.62 18.19 26.61
C GLY A 564 16.08 18.60 26.35
N GLY A 565 16.34 19.37 25.26
CA GLY A 565 17.67 19.77 24.82
C GLY A 565 18.40 18.74 23.94
N TYR A 566 17.79 17.58 23.69
CA TYR A 566 18.33 16.60 22.76
C TYR A 566 17.83 16.88 21.35
N ASN A 567 18.75 16.98 20.39
CA ASN A 567 18.34 17.16 19.00
C ASN A 567 17.77 15.86 18.39
N ARG A 568 17.12 15.99 17.23
CA ARG A 568 16.45 14.87 16.54
C ARG A 568 17.41 13.71 16.22
N ASN A 569 18.65 14.00 15.82
CA ASN A 569 19.62 12.95 15.48
C ASN A 569 20.05 12.17 16.73
N GLN A 570 20.25 12.85 17.86
CA GLN A 570 20.54 12.20 19.15
C GLN A 570 19.39 11.30 19.58
N LEU A 571 18.14 11.78 19.46
CA LEU A 571 16.95 10.99 19.80
C LEU A 571 16.79 9.80 18.86
N ALA A 572 16.99 9.99 17.56
CA ALA A 572 16.91 8.88 16.59
C ALA A 572 17.99 7.81 16.88
N SER A 573 19.22 8.23 17.23
CA SER A 573 20.27 7.30 17.65
C SER A 573 19.95 6.61 18.98
N TRP A 574 19.34 7.32 19.93
CA TRP A 574 18.91 6.74 21.21
C TRP A 574 17.75 5.74 21.07
N LEU A 575 16.80 5.99 20.18
CA LEU A 575 15.66 5.12 19.88
C LEU A 575 16.06 3.84 19.15
N GLN A 576 17.20 3.86 18.45
CA GLN A 576 17.66 2.74 17.63
C GLN A 576 17.80 1.46 18.46
N GLY A 577 17.15 0.36 18.01
CA GLY A 577 17.16 -0.95 18.67
C GLY A 577 16.33 -1.02 19.96
N LYS A 578 15.45 -0.05 20.25
CA LYS A 578 14.54 -0.08 21.39
C LYS A 578 13.10 -0.44 21.05
N ASP A 579 12.74 -0.47 19.75
CA ASP A 579 11.39 -0.76 19.24
C ASP A 579 10.31 0.12 19.92
N ILE A 580 10.67 1.36 20.20
CA ILE A 580 9.77 2.37 20.76
C ILE A 580 9.15 3.13 19.60
N ASP A 581 7.85 2.98 19.41
CA ASP A 581 7.04 3.84 18.55
C ASP A 581 6.21 4.81 19.37
N LEU A 582 6.21 6.08 18.99
CA LEU A 582 5.40 7.11 19.62
C LEU A 582 5.03 8.19 18.60
N THR A 583 3.74 8.43 18.45
CA THR A 583 3.18 9.38 17.51
C THR A 583 2.26 10.38 18.20
N MET A 584 2.33 11.64 17.76
CA MET A 584 1.41 12.71 18.12
C MET A 584 0.52 13.03 16.92
N SER A 585 -0.78 12.91 17.07
CA SER A 585 -1.77 13.07 16.00
C SER A 585 -2.85 14.08 16.38
N PRO A 586 -2.59 15.39 16.28
CA PRO A 586 -3.64 16.38 16.45
C PRO A 586 -4.66 16.25 15.32
N GLY A 587 -5.87 15.82 15.67
CA GLY A 587 -6.99 15.62 14.76
C GLY A 587 -7.79 16.89 14.49
N ASP A 588 -9.00 16.71 13.99
CA ASP A 588 -9.93 17.82 13.83
C ASP A 588 -10.64 18.17 15.14
N TYR A 589 -11.01 17.18 15.96
CA TYR A 589 -11.76 17.35 17.19
C TYR A 589 -11.05 16.83 18.46
N SER A 590 -9.91 16.18 18.28
CA SER A 590 -9.13 15.60 19.38
C SER A 590 -7.64 15.87 19.22
N ASP A 591 -6.95 15.85 20.34
CA ASP A 591 -5.50 15.79 20.42
C ASP A 591 -5.11 14.38 20.86
N ASP A 592 -4.51 13.60 19.97
CA ASP A 592 -4.27 12.18 20.18
C ASP A 592 -2.78 11.86 20.25
N LEU A 593 -2.45 10.87 21.07
CA LEU A 593 -1.13 10.27 21.18
C LEU A 593 -1.31 8.75 21.05
N SER A 594 -0.39 8.09 20.37
CA SER A 594 -0.37 6.63 20.28
C SER A 594 1.07 6.14 20.28
N GLY A 595 1.27 4.89 20.71
CA GLY A 595 2.57 4.28 20.67
C GLY A 595 2.59 2.84 21.17
N SER A 596 3.72 2.20 21.00
CA SER A 596 3.98 0.85 21.50
C SER A 596 5.46 0.69 21.87
N ALA A 597 5.73 -0.27 22.73
CA ALA A 597 7.10 -0.64 23.08
C ALA A 597 7.13 -2.06 23.68
N PRO A 598 8.26 -2.76 23.63
CA PRO A 598 8.50 -3.90 24.49
C PRO A 598 8.37 -3.51 25.97
N VAL A 599 7.77 -4.36 26.80
CA VAL A 599 7.64 -4.11 28.26
C VAL A 599 9.00 -3.88 28.91
N ALA A 600 10.06 -4.50 28.40
CA ALA A 600 11.44 -4.25 28.85
C ALA A 600 11.90 -2.81 28.60
N GLN A 601 11.30 -2.09 27.65
CA GLN A 601 11.57 -0.69 27.34
C GLN A 601 10.54 0.29 27.91
N ALA A 602 9.62 -0.17 28.77
CA ALA A 602 8.51 0.65 29.27
C ALA A 602 8.97 1.93 29.99
N ASP A 603 10.03 1.85 30.81
CA ASP A 603 10.60 3.05 31.46
C ASP A 603 11.18 4.05 30.45
N ASN A 604 11.84 3.58 29.39
CA ASN A 604 12.34 4.43 28.30
C ASN A 604 11.19 5.06 27.51
N PHE A 605 10.15 4.28 27.18
CA PHE A 605 8.97 4.77 26.48
C PHE A 605 8.28 5.89 27.27
N PHE A 606 7.94 5.67 28.52
CA PHE A 606 7.25 6.66 29.34
C PHE A 606 8.14 7.85 29.69
N GLY A 607 9.46 7.64 29.86
CA GLY A 607 10.42 8.73 30.04
C GLY A 607 10.50 9.65 28.81
N TYR A 608 10.54 9.08 27.62
CA TYR A 608 10.52 9.82 26.35
C TYR A 608 9.20 10.55 26.14
N LEU A 609 8.05 9.90 26.39
CA LEU A 609 6.74 10.52 26.38
C LEU A 609 6.66 11.72 27.33
N ASN A 610 7.18 11.58 28.55
CA ASN A 610 7.21 12.66 29.54
C ASN A 610 8.02 13.86 29.02
N LEU A 611 9.21 13.64 28.45
CA LEU A 611 10.01 14.71 27.86
C LEU A 611 9.28 15.41 26.71
N ILE A 612 8.64 14.66 25.83
CA ILE A 612 7.85 15.24 24.72
C ILE A 612 6.77 16.18 25.27
N LEU A 613 6.01 15.74 26.27
CA LEU A 613 4.87 16.50 26.78
C LEU A 613 5.25 17.66 27.72
N SER A 614 6.43 17.58 28.37
CA SER A 614 6.88 18.58 29.35
C SER A 614 7.98 19.50 28.86
N ARG A 615 8.82 19.04 27.91
CA ARG A 615 10.03 19.74 27.44
C ARG A 615 10.22 19.63 25.95
N HIS A 616 9.17 19.88 25.18
CA HIS A 616 9.23 19.90 23.73
C HIS A 616 10.06 21.10 23.25
N ASP A 617 11.05 20.84 22.40
CA ASP A 617 11.88 21.88 21.82
C ASP A 617 11.31 22.35 20.48
N PHE A 618 11.46 23.65 20.21
CA PHE A 618 11.05 24.26 18.95
C PHE A 618 12.27 24.77 18.20
N SER A 619 12.30 24.58 16.89
CA SER A 619 13.42 24.97 16.04
C SER A 619 13.02 26.05 15.04
N GLN A 620 13.62 27.24 15.16
CA GLN A 620 13.43 28.32 14.19
C GLN A 620 13.81 27.86 12.78
N SER A 621 14.89 27.07 12.65
CA SER A 621 15.32 26.55 11.36
C SER A 621 14.30 25.60 10.74
N VAL A 622 13.73 24.66 11.50
CA VAL A 622 12.66 23.76 11.03
C VAL A 622 11.42 24.56 10.63
N PHE A 623 11.05 25.55 11.43
CA PHE A 623 9.94 26.46 11.14
C PHE A 623 10.13 27.23 9.84
N SER A 624 11.25 27.92 9.69
CA SER A 624 11.54 28.73 8.50
C SER A 624 11.56 27.88 7.22
N LYS A 625 12.14 26.69 7.30
CA LYS A 625 12.15 25.69 6.20
C LYS A 625 10.75 25.24 5.83
N TYR A 626 9.89 25.01 6.81
CA TYR A 626 8.50 24.64 6.56
C TYR A 626 7.74 25.76 5.85
N VAL A 627 7.84 26.98 6.33
CA VAL A 627 7.19 28.15 5.70
C VAL A 627 7.69 28.34 4.28
N GLN A 628 9.01 28.35 4.07
CA GLN A 628 9.62 28.51 2.74
C GLN A 628 9.19 27.41 1.76
N ARG A 629 9.24 26.14 2.20
CA ARG A 629 8.80 25.01 1.39
C ARG A 629 7.31 25.10 1.04
N SER A 630 6.47 25.47 2.00
CA SER A 630 5.02 25.58 1.79
C SER A 630 4.69 26.69 0.79
N LYS A 631 5.34 27.85 0.90
CA LYS A 631 5.23 28.94 -0.09
C LYS A 631 5.69 28.50 -1.48
N TYR A 632 6.83 27.82 -1.55
CA TYR A 632 7.36 27.30 -2.81
C TYR A 632 6.37 26.31 -3.46
N LEU A 633 5.82 25.37 -2.70
CA LEU A 633 4.84 24.40 -3.20
C LEU A 633 3.55 25.09 -3.65
N TYR A 634 3.09 26.09 -2.92
CA TYR A 634 1.92 26.87 -3.30
C TYR A 634 2.15 27.66 -4.60
N ALA A 635 3.28 28.34 -4.71
CA ALA A 635 3.64 29.13 -5.89
C ALA A 635 3.82 28.25 -7.16
N ASN A 636 4.29 27.02 -6.98
CA ASN A 636 4.53 26.06 -8.07
C ASN A 636 3.43 25.00 -8.21
N ARG A 637 2.26 25.20 -7.55
CA ARG A 637 1.12 24.32 -7.76
C ARG A 637 0.65 24.39 -9.22
N ALA A 638 0.06 23.32 -9.69
CA ALA A 638 -0.52 23.29 -11.02
C ALA A 638 -1.65 24.35 -11.14
N LEU A 639 -1.55 25.21 -12.14
CA LEU A 639 -2.57 26.20 -12.48
C LEU A 639 -3.44 25.74 -13.64
N GLU A 640 -3.09 24.64 -14.27
CA GLU A 640 -3.78 24.01 -15.40
C GLU A 640 -3.87 22.49 -15.20
N GLY A 641 -4.71 21.85 -15.98
CA GLY A 641 -4.89 20.41 -15.95
C GLY A 641 -5.73 19.89 -14.77
N MET A 642 -5.60 18.62 -14.49
CA MET A 642 -6.42 17.91 -13.48
C MET A 642 -6.25 18.48 -12.06
N ASP A 643 -5.03 18.82 -11.66
CA ASP A 643 -4.78 19.32 -10.31
C ASP A 643 -5.41 20.72 -10.09
N ALA A 644 -5.41 21.57 -11.10
CA ALA A 644 -6.11 22.86 -11.05
C ALA A 644 -7.63 22.68 -10.96
N ALA A 645 -8.17 21.66 -11.66
CA ALA A 645 -9.57 21.29 -11.53
C ALA A 645 -9.88 20.80 -10.11
N GLN A 646 -9.06 19.92 -9.54
CA GLN A 646 -9.24 19.43 -8.17
C GLN A 646 -9.19 20.55 -7.13
N ASP A 647 -8.29 21.53 -7.30
CA ASP A 647 -8.24 22.73 -6.46
C ASP A 647 -9.53 23.56 -6.58
N SER A 648 -10.05 23.71 -7.80
CA SER A 648 -11.30 24.42 -8.06
C SER A 648 -12.52 23.69 -7.48
N ILE A 649 -12.56 22.36 -7.61
CA ILE A 649 -13.58 21.48 -7.01
C ILE A 649 -13.53 21.62 -5.49
N ARG A 650 -12.36 21.53 -4.88
CA ARG A 650 -12.19 21.69 -3.43
C ARG A 650 -12.74 23.02 -2.94
N ARG A 651 -12.43 24.14 -3.61
CA ARG A 651 -12.97 25.47 -3.26
C ARG A 651 -14.47 25.58 -3.46
N LEU A 652 -15.02 24.90 -4.46
CA LEU A 652 -16.46 24.85 -4.73
C LEU A 652 -17.20 24.07 -3.65
N LEU A 653 -16.66 22.92 -3.27
CA LEU A 653 -17.25 22.02 -2.28
C LEU A 653 -17.03 22.50 -0.83
N PHE A 654 -15.89 23.13 -0.58
CA PHE A 654 -15.45 23.63 0.73
C PHE A 654 -14.96 25.09 0.58
N PRO A 655 -15.87 26.05 0.45
CA PRO A 655 -15.51 27.45 0.23
C PRO A 655 -14.56 27.97 1.32
N PRO A 656 -13.51 28.72 0.95
CA PRO A 656 -12.64 29.38 1.91
C PRO A 656 -13.44 30.30 2.84
N SER A 657 -13.05 30.30 4.12
CA SER A 657 -13.63 31.15 5.16
C SER A 657 -12.55 31.47 6.21
N GLU A 658 -12.85 32.31 7.20
CA GLU A 658 -11.92 32.56 8.30
C GLU A 658 -11.54 31.28 9.05
N ALA A 659 -12.48 30.37 9.25
CA ALA A 659 -12.27 29.09 9.93
C ALA A 659 -11.68 28.01 8.99
N ASN A 660 -11.79 28.20 7.68
CA ASN A 660 -11.21 27.33 6.65
C ASN A 660 -10.46 28.17 5.59
N PRO A 661 -9.39 28.89 5.97
CA PRO A 661 -8.69 29.76 5.04
C PRO A 661 -7.96 28.97 3.96
N GLU A 662 -7.78 29.60 2.81
CA GLU A 662 -6.82 29.11 1.82
C GLU A 662 -5.42 29.16 2.42
N GLN A 663 -4.66 28.08 2.24
CA GLN A 663 -3.26 28.03 2.69
C GLN A 663 -2.36 28.62 1.59
N ASP A 664 -2.55 29.91 1.32
CA ASP A 664 -1.79 30.68 0.38
C ASP A 664 -0.54 31.33 1.02
N GLU A 665 0.19 32.12 0.26
CA GLU A 665 1.38 32.81 0.75
C GLU A 665 1.07 33.70 1.96
N ALA A 666 -0.06 34.42 1.93
CA ALA A 666 -0.51 35.26 3.03
C ALA A 666 -0.87 34.49 4.29
N PHE A 667 -1.38 33.25 4.14
CA PHE A 667 -1.61 32.35 5.26
C PHE A 667 -0.29 31.97 5.93
N PHE A 668 0.74 31.60 5.16
CA PHE A 668 2.04 31.23 5.71
C PHE A 668 2.79 32.42 6.32
N ASP A 669 2.57 33.64 5.83
CA ASP A 669 3.14 34.87 6.41
C ASP A 669 2.57 35.24 7.79
N ARG A 670 1.37 34.76 8.11
CA ARG A 670 0.76 34.96 9.42
C ARG A 670 1.24 33.99 10.49
N MET A 671 2.01 32.93 10.10
CA MET A 671 2.59 32.01 11.08
C MET A 671 3.66 32.70 11.92
N GLN A 672 3.61 32.56 13.24
CA GLN A 672 4.55 33.15 14.17
C GLN A 672 5.26 32.09 14.99
N PHE A 673 6.59 32.01 14.85
CA PHE A 673 7.39 31.02 15.59
C PHE A 673 7.21 31.15 17.12
N ALA A 674 7.17 32.39 17.62
CA ALA A 674 7.02 32.66 19.06
C ALA A 674 5.74 32.10 19.69
N GLU A 675 4.70 31.84 18.86
CA GLU A 675 3.43 31.30 19.33
C GLU A 675 3.39 29.77 19.36
N LEU A 676 4.32 29.09 18.69
CA LEU A 676 4.30 27.62 18.59
C LEU A 676 4.30 26.93 19.96
N PRO A 677 5.18 27.33 20.93
CA PRO A 677 5.15 26.77 22.26
C PRO A 677 3.80 26.96 22.97
N THR A 678 3.17 28.12 22.82
CA THR A 678 1.86 28.41 23.41
C THR A 678 0.79 27.47 22.86
N GLN A 679 0.75 27.27 21.54
CA GLN A 679 -0.18 26.34 20.91
C GLN A 679 0.09 24.90 21.37
N PHE A 680 1.35 24.46 21.41
CA PHE A 680 1.71 23.13 21.82
C PHE A 680 1.27 22.84 23.27
N PHE A 681 1.66 23.68 24.22
CA PHE A 681 1.33 23.42 25.63
C PHE A 681 -0.14 23.62 25.97
N ALA A 682 -0.88 24.41 25.20
CA ALA A 682 -2.34 24.48 25.30
C ALA A 682 -3.01 23.14 24.92
N HIS A 683 -2.51 22.49 23.88
CA HIS A 683 -3.06 21.23 23.36
C HIS A 683 -2.49 20.00 24.09
N PHE A 684 -1.19 19.92 24.32
CA PHE A 684 -0.51 18.72 24.81
C PHE A 684 0.07 18.82 26.22
N GLY A 685 0.25 20.03 26.75
CA GLY A 685 0.95 20.26 28.02
C GLY A 685 0.11 20.10 29.28
N ASN A 686 -1.19 19.80 29.20
CA ASN A 686 -2.09 19.66 30.35
C ASN A 686 -2.60 18.23 30.49
N ALA A 687 -1.99 17.45 31.37
CA ALA A 687 -2.34 16.05 31.61
C ALA A 687 -3.78 15.83 32.10
N ALA A 688 -4.38 16.82 32.79
CA ALA A 688 -5.74 16.72 33.31
C ALA A 688 -6.83 16.66 32.21
N ARG A 689 -6.50 17.05 31.00
CA ARG A 689 -7.42 16.97 29.84
C ARG A 689 -7.51 15.56 29.24
N TYR A 690 -6.50 14.72 29.47
CA TYR A 690 -6.32 13.46 28.78
C TYR A 690 -6.90 12.28 29.53
N THR A 691 -7.48 11.36 28.75
CA THR A 691 -7.64 9.96 29.14
C THR A 691 -6.53 9.16 28.47
N TYR A 692 -5.71 8.51 29.29
CA TYR A 692 -4.61 7.65 28.89
C TYR A 692 -5.02 6.18 28.94
N PHE A 693 -4.67 5.41 27.95
CA PHE A 693 -4.94 3.97 27.88
C PHE A 693 -3.62 3.21 27.85
N ILE A 694 -3.50 2.20 28.70
CA ILE A 694 -2.35 1.30 28.78
C ILE A 694 -2.88 -0.13 28.67
N VAL A 695 -2.57 -0.81 27.57
CA VAL A 695 -2.98 -2.19 27.30
C VAL A 695 -1.75 -3.01 26.97
N GLY A 696 -1.59 -4.20 27.52
CA GLY A 696 -0.49 -5.06 27.15
C GLY A 696 -0.07 -6.05 28.23
N ASP A 697 1.02 -6.76 27.96
CA ASP A 697 1.60 -7.76 28.90
C ASP A 697 2.44 -7.05 29.97
N LEU A 698 1.84 -6.03 30.59
CA LEU A 698 2.48 -5.20 31.60
C LEU A 698 1.77 -5.45 32.96
N PRO A 699 2.47 -6.01 33.98
CA PRO A 699 1.84 -6.26 35.28
C PRO A 699 1.35 -4.98 35.94
N GLU A 700 0.20 -5.05 36.62
CA GLU A 700 -0.45 -3.90 37.27
C GLU A 700 0.47 -3.08 38.19
N PRO A 701 1.30 -3.67 39.09
CA PRO A 701 2.18 -2.90 39.94
C PRO A 701 3.19 -2.06 39.13
N GLN A 702 3.68 -2.58 38.01
CA GLN A 702 4.58 -1.88 37.10
C GLN A 702 3.83 -0.77 36.36
N ALA A 703 2.65 -1.04 35.84
CA ALA A 703 1.79 -0.04 35.19
C ALA A 703 1.45 1.12 36.15
N LYS A 704 1.10 0.84 37.41
CA LYS A 704 0.90 1.87 38.44
C LYS A 704 2.15 2.71 38.69
N LYS A 705 3.30 2.08 38.78
CA LYS A 705 4.58 2.79 38.95
C LYS A 705 4.86 3.72 37.77
N LEU A 706 4.72 3.23 36.54
CA LEU A 706 4.93 4.03 35.32
C LEU A 706 3.93 5.19 35.24
N ALA A 707 2.65 4.93 35.46
CA ALA A 707 1.64 5.97 35.45
C ALA A 707 1.88 7.07 36.51
N THR A 708 2.21 6.69 37.74
CA THR A 708 2.50 7.67 38.81
C THR A 708 3.78 8.44 38.57
N THR A 709 4.85 7.74 38.14
CA THR A 709 6.16 8.37 37.90
C THR A 709 6.11 9.33 36.72
N TYR A 710 5.65 8.88 35.58
CA TYR A 710 5.80 9.63 34.31
C TYR A 710 4.57 10.45 33.94
N LEU A 711 3.34 9.87 34.04
CA LEU A 711 2.13 10.62 33.72
C LEU A 711 1.71 11.52 34.88
N GLY A 712 1.91 11.04 36.12
CA GLY A 712 1.57 11.79 37.34
C GLY A 712 2.48 12.99 37.63
N SER A 713 3.66 13.04 37.03
CA SER A 713 4.62 14.16 37.11
C SER A 713 4.33 15.29 36.12
N LEU A 714 3.52 15.02 35.10
CA LEU A 714 3.14 16.04 34.13
C LEU A 714 2.29 17.14 34.77
N LYS A 715 2.42 18.35 34.25
CA LYS A 715 1.54 19.46 34.67
C LYS A 715 0.10 19.11 34.35
N GLY A 716 -0.78 19.33 35.33
CA GLY A 716 -2.23 19.12 35.17
C GLY A 716 -3.02 20.19 35.92
N ASP A 717 -3.91 20.87 35.22
CA ASP A 717 -4.86 21.84 35.77
C ASP A 717 -6.26 21.53 35.21
N PRO A 718 -7.14 20.93 36.01
CA PRO A 718 -8.51 20.63 35.59
C PRO A 718 -9.36 21.87 35.25
N LYS A 719 -8.94 23.06 35.64
CA LYS A 719 -9.61 24.32 35.34
C LYS A 719 -9.19 24.92 34.02
N GLN A 720 -8.02 24.52 33.48
CA GLN A 720 -7.54 24.96 32.20
C GLN A 720 -8.19 24.11 31.10
N THR A 721 -9.14 24.68 30.38
CA THR A 721 -9.81 24.04 29.24
C THR A 721 -9.47 24.77 27.95
N LEU A 722 -9.46 24.05 26.84
CA LEU A 722 -9.50 24.66 25.49
C LEU A 722 -10.92 25.19 25.21
N PRO A 723 -11.08 26.10 24.23
CA PRO A 723 -12.39 26.42 23.71
C PRO A 723 -13.16 25.16 23.34
N THR A 724 -14.47 25.13 23.59
CA THR A 724 -15.31 24.01 23.15
C THR A 724 -15.15 23.86 21.63
N PRO A 725 -14.84 22.65 21.16
CA PRO A 725 -14.70 22.41 19.73
C PRO A 725 -15.96 22.84 18.99
N THR A 726 -15.81 23.70 17.99
CA THR A 726 -16.89 24.15 17.11
C THR A 726 -17.04 23.17 15.95
N ALA A 727 -18.28 22.89 15.55
CA ALA A 727 -18.53 22.06 14.39
C ALA A 727 -17.84 22.64 13.15
N MET A 728 -16.92 21.88 12.54
CA MET A 728 -16.16 22.28 11.33
C MET A 728 -16.90 21.81 10.07
N ASN A 729 -18.12 22.28 9.89
CA ASN A 729 -18.87 22.00 8.67
C ASN A 729 -18.60 23.07 7.62
N PHE A 730 -17.57 22.87 6.80
CA PHE A 730 -17.14 23.76 5.73
C PHE A 730 -17.74 23.43 4.38
N ALA A 731 -18.55 22.37 4.28
CA ALA A 731 -19.17 21.97 3.03
C ALA A 731 -20.13 23.05 2.51
N SER A 732 -20.13 23.24 1.20
CA SER A 732 -21.10 24.11 0.53
C SER A 732 -22.55 23.69 0.86
N LYS A 733 -23.39 24.66 1.17
CA LYS A 733 -24.82 24.46 1.47
C LYS A 733 -25.71 24.54 0.24
N GLU A 734 -25.14 24.70 -0.95
CA GLU A 734 -25.91 24.68 -2.18
C GLU A 734 -26.60 23.31 -2.38
N PRO A 735 -27.92 23.28 -2.58
CA PRO A 735 -28.66 22.00 -2.67
C PRO A 735 -28.31 21.22 -3.94
N LEU A 736 -27.83 21.89 -4.97
CA LEU A 736 -27.36 21.28 -6.21
C LEU A 736 -26.12 22.02 -6.72
N ILE A 737 -25.01 21.31 -6.78
CA ILE A 737 -23.79 21.74 -7.44
C ILE A 737 -23.65 20.92 -8.72
N LYS A 738 -23.75 21.59 -9.86
CA LYS A 738 -23.51 20.98 -11.18
C LYS A 738 -22.47 21.80 -11.92
N ARG A 739 -21.30 21.20 -12.17
CA ARG A 739 -20.18 21.88 -12.82
C ARG A 739 -19.42 20.95 -13.75
N THR A 740 -19.01 21.50 -14.88
CA THR A 740 -18.07 20.86 -15.81
C THR A 740 -16.81 21.71 -15.87
N PHE A 741 -15.68 21.08 -15.63
CA PHE A 741 -14.34 21.64 -15.74
C PHE A 741 -13.69 21.11 -17.01
N ASN A 742 -13.30 22.01 -17.91
CA ASN A 742 -12.54 21.67 -19.10
C ASN A 742 -11.07 21.94 -18.80
N VAL A 743 -10.22 20.93 -18.90
CA VAL A 743 -8.81 21.01 -18.50
C VAL A 743 -7.89 20.62 -19.64
N GLU A 744 -6.76 21.31 -19.71
CA GLU A 744 -5.65 20.97 -20.59
C GLU A 744 -5.02 19.65 -20.09
N MET A 745 -5.30 18.57 -20.79
CA MET A 745 -4.69 17.27 -20.52
C MET A 745 -4.58 16.48 -21.83
N GLN A 746 -3.62 15.59 -21.90
CA GLN A 746 -3.50 14.70 -23.05
C GLN A 746 -4.46 13.50 -22.88
N GLY A 747 -5.08 13.11 -23.98
CA GLY A 747 -6.01 11.99 -24.02
C GLY A 747 -7.49 12.42 -24.11
N ASP A 748 -8.35 11.46 -24.48
CA ASP A 748 -9.81 11.63 -24.55
C ASP A 748 -10.44 11.06 -23.28
N LEU A 749 -10.28 11.76 -22.15
CA LEU A 749 -10.73 11.32 -20.83
C LEU A 749 -11.68 12.35 -20.21
N ALA A 750 -12.70 11.83 -19.54
CA ALA A 750 -13.55 12.57 -18.62
C ALA A 750 -13.75 11.78 -17.33
N GLU A 751 -13.65 12.45 -16.19
CA GLU A 751 -13.97 11.94 -14.86
C GLU A 751 -15.33 12.50 -14.44
N ILE A 752 -16.19 11.62 -13.94
CA ILE A 752 -17.53 11.97 -13.48
C ILE A 752 -17.65 11.60 -12.02
N GLU A 753 -18.08 12.54 -11.20
CA GLU A 753 -18.45 12.33 -9.80
C GLU A 753 -19.89 12.77 -9.57
N LEU A 754 -20.69 11.83 -9.06
CA LEU A 754 -22.03 12.10 -8.53
C LEU A 754 -22.03 11.79 -7.04
N SER A 755 -22.50 12.73 -6.22
CA SER A 755 -22.67 12.45 -4.80
C SER A 755 -24.00 12.99 -4.26
N PHE A 756 -24.53 12.26 -3.25
CA PHE A 756 -25.80 12.53 -2.59
C PHE A 756 -25.52 12.49 -1.08
N ALA A 757 -25.43 13.65 -0.45
CA ALA A 757 -25.16 13.77 0.98
C ALA A 757 -26.41 14.22 1.73
N ASN A 758 -26.70 13.56 2.83
CA ASN A 758 -27.84 13.86 3.69
C ASN A 758 -27.43 13.89 5.16
N ASN A 759 -27.90 14.91 5.88
CA ASN A 759 -27.76 14.99 7.33
C ASN A 759 -28.89 14.18 7.99
N LEU A 760 -28.78 12.86 7.99
CA LEU A 760 -29.74 11.98 8.61
C LEU A 760 -29.05 10.85 9.36
N ARG A 761 -29.73 10.31 10.35
CA ARG A 761 -29.28 9.16 11.11
C ARG A 761 -30.06 7.93 10.69
N LEU A 762 -29.39 6.98 10.07
CA LEU A 762 -29.93 5.69 9.75
C LEU A 762 -29.94 4.78 10.99
N THR A 763 -30.94 3.92 11.10
CA THR A 763 -30.90 2.76 12.00
C THR A 763 -29.91 1.73 11.47
N ASP A 764 -29.50 0.76 12.31
CA ASP A 764 -28.56 -0.28 11.87
C ASP A 764 -29.12 -1.10 10.70
N LYS A 765 -30.42 -1.42 10.71
CA LYS A 765 -31.10 -2.09 9.60
C LYS A 765 -31.06 -1.25 8.32
N GLU A 766 -31.32 0.06 8.42
CA GLU A 766 -31.25 0.95 7.24
C GLU A 766 -29.81 1.09 6.73
N ARG A 767 -28.81 1.11 7.65
CA ARG A 767 -27.41 1.16 7.25
C ARG A 767 -26.99 -0.15 6.55
N ALA A 768 -27.42 -1.30 7.05
CA ALA A 768 -27.23 -2.58 6.37
C ALA A 768 -27.88 -2.59 4.97
N ALA A 769 -29.15 -2.10 4.87
CA ALA A 769 -29.83 -1.97 3.58
C ALA A 769 -29.12 -1.00 2.62
N PHE A 770 -28.45 0.06 3.16
CA PHE A 770 -27.64 0.97 2.35
C PHE A 770 -26.40 0.29 1.78
N GLN A 771 -25.73 -0.60 2.54
CA GLN A 771 -24.61 -1.41 2.01
C GLN A 771 -25.08 -2.39 0.91
N VAL A 772 -26.26 -3.00 1.08
CA VAL A 772 -26.85 -3.87 0.04
C VAL A 772 -27.19 -3.06 -1.21
N MET A 773 -27.77 -1.84 -1.06
CA MET A 773 -28.01 -0.91 -2.17
C MET A 773 -26.70 -0.63 -2.95
N ARG A 774 -25.59 -0.36 -2.26
CA ARG A 774 -24.27 -0.17 -2.87
C ARG A 774 -23.90 -1.38 -3.73
N GLY A 775 -23.99 -2.60 -3.19
CA GLY A 775 -23.63 -3.83 -3.91
C GLY A 775 -24.50 -4.07 -5.15
N ILE A 776 -25.81 -3.77 -5.08
CA ILE A 776 -26.72 -3.84 -6.24
C ILE A 776 -26.31 -2.83 -7.32
N LEU A 777 -25.99 -1.60 -6.92
CA LEU A 777 -25.55 -0.55 -7.86
C LEU A 777 -24.23 -0.93 -8.53
N GLU A 778 -23.24 -1.43 -7.78
CA GLU A 778 -21.97 -1.91 -8.32
C GLU A 778 -22.18 -2.98 -9.40
N THR A 779 -23.03 -3.96 -9.11
CA THR A 779 -23.37 -5.02 -10.06
C THR A 779 -24.06 -4.47 -11.31
N LYS A 780 -25.09 -3.61 -11.15
CA LYS A 780 -25.82 -3.02 -12.28
C LYS A 780 -24.92 -2.14 -13.14
N TYR A 781 -24.07 -1.31 -12.54
CA TYR A 781 -23.13 -0.46 -13.29
C TYR A 781 -22.08 -1.28 -14.01
N PHE A 782 -21.55 -2.31 -13.37
CA PHE A 782 -20.62 -3.22 -14.01
C PHE A 782 -21.24 -3.88 -15.24
N ASP A 783 -22.44 -4.46 -15.11
CA ASP A 783 -23.08 -5.21 -16.17
C ASP A 783 -23.56 -4.31 -17.32
N GLU A 784 -24.12 -3.13 -17.02
CA GLU A 784 -24.68 -2.25 -18.04
C GLU A 784 -23.63 -1.31 -18.66
N LEU A 785 -22.80 -0.65 -17.83
CA LEU A 785 -21.89 0.40 -18.34
C LEU A 785 -20.58 -0.18 -18.86
N ARG A 786 -20.03 -1.20 -18.18
CA ARG A 786 -18.79 -1.84 -18.62
C ARG A 786 -19.04 -2.95 -19.63
N GLU A 787 -19.83 -3.95 -19.25
CA GLU A 787 -19.96 -5.19 -20.03
C GLU A 787 -20.81 -5.06 -21.29
N LYS A 788 -21.91 -4.28 -21.25
CA LYS A 788 -22.83 -4.16 -22.39
C LYS A 788 -22.56 -2.92 -23.24
N GLN A 789 -22.28 -1.78 -22.64
CA GLN A 789 -22.16 -0.51 -23.36
C GLN A 789 -20.73 -0.03 -23.55
N HIS A 790 -19.76 -0.62 -22.87
CA HIS A 790 -18.32 -0.26 -22.92
C HIS A 790 -18.07 1.24 -22.70
N LEU A 791 -18.87 1.87 -21.84
CA LEU A 791 -18.77 3.29 -21.53
C LEU A 791 -17.67 3.61 -20.54
N THR A 792 -17.26 2.62 -19.74
CA THR A 792 -16.26 2.80 -18.69
C THR A 792 -15.54 1.48 -18.39
N TYR A 793 -14.33 1.55 -17.85
CA TYR A 793 -13.64 0.38 -17.33
C TYR A 793 -14.10 -0.01 -15.93
N THR A 794 -14.32 0.99 -15.06
CA THR A 794 -14.79 0.77 -13.68
C THR A 794 -15.76 1.85 -13.25
N VAL A 795 -16.72 1.48 -12.42
CA VAL A 795 -17.56 2.40 -11.67
C VAL A 795 -17.38 2.12 -10.19
N GLY A 796 -16.94 3.11 -9.44
CA GLY A 796 -16.86 3.04 -8.00
C GLY A 796 -18.15 3.54 -7.35
N VAL A 797 -18.69 2.77 -6.40
CA VAL A 797 -19.84 3.19 -5.58
C VAL A 797 -19.42 3.14 -4.13
N LYS A 798 -19.61 4.23 -3.39
CA LYS A 798 -19.30 4.31 -1.95
C LYS A 798 -20.56 4.69 -1.19
N ALA A 799 -20.74 4.05 -0.06
CA ALA A 799 -21.76 4.36 0.94
C ALA A 799 -21.02 4.71 2.24
N ASP A 800 -20.87 6.00 2.51
CA ASP A 800 -20.05 6.53 3.60
C ASP A 800 -20.93 7.11 4.72
N TYR A 801 -20.47 6.91 5.94
CA TYR A 801 -21.04 7.46 7.15
C TYR A 801 -20.03 8.32 7.90
N VAL A 802 -20.42 9.52 8.27
CA VAL A 802 -19.63 10.43 9.10
C VAL A 802 -20.47 10.83 10.31
N SER A 803 -19.92 10.67 11.52
CA SER A 803 -20.63 10.99 12.76
C SER A 803 -20.40 12.40 13.26
N GLN A 804 -19.32 13.05 12.82
CA GLN A 804 -18.91 14.40 13.23
C GLN A 804 -18.48 15.23 12.03
N PRO A 805 -18.76 16.54 12.02
CA PRO A 805 -19.41 17.38 13.04
C PRO A 805 -20.92 17.14 13.16
N GLU A 806 -21.53 16.64 12.12
CA GLU A 806 -22.95 16.25 12.04
C GLU A 806 -23.03 14.86 11.40
N THR A 807 -24.00 14.09 11.79
CA THR A 807 -24.24 12.79 11.17
C THR A 807 -24.60 13.00 9.70
N THR A 808 -23.78 12.47 8.80
CA THR A 808 -23.99 12.56 7.36
C THR A 808 -23.84 11.18 6.72
N GLU A 809 -24.84 10.79 5.94
CA GLU A 809 -24.79 9.60 5.08
C GLU A 809 -24.58 10.08 3.64
N THR A 810 -23.64 9.49 2.95
CA THR A 810 -23.27 9.91 1.58
C THR A 810 -23.19 8.71 0.64
N LEU A 811 -23.90 8.79 -0.47
CA LEU A 811 -23.71 7.92 -1.63
C LEU A 811 -22.84 8.66 -2.64
N SER A 812 -21.69 8.08 -3.02
CA SER A 812 -20.83 8.61 -4.06
C SER A 812 -20.64 7.61 -5.18
N ILE A 813 -20.72 8.10 -6.43
CA ILE A 813 -20.55 7.31 -7.66
C ILE A 813 -19.48 8.00 -8.48
N HIS A 814 -18.41 7.30 -8.81
CA HIS A 814 -17.28 7.80 -9.58
C HIS A 814 -17.00 6.88 -10.77
N LEU A 815 -16.79 7.47 -11.95
CA LEU A 815 -16.40 6.74 -13.16
C LEU A 815 -15.58 7.60 -14.10
N SER A 816 -14.73 6.96 -14.90
CA SER A 816 -14.03 7.57 -16.02
C SER A 816 -14.64 7.10 -17.34
N THR A 817 -14.70 7.97 -18.35
CA THR A 817 -15.26 7.65 -19.66
C THR A 817 -14.63 8.50 -20.77
N ALA A 818 -14.89 8.16 -22.03
CA ALA A 818 -14.55 9.04 -23.13
C ALA A 818 -15.36 10.35 -23.04
N ARG A 819 -14.76 11.49 -23.38
CA ARG A 819 -15.44 12.78 -23.35
C ARG A 819 -16.76 12.78 -24.15
N ALA A 820 -16.78 12.16 -25.33
CA ALA A 820 -17.97 12.04 -26.15
C ALA A 820 -19.10 11.23 -25.49
N SER A 821 -18.76 10.38 -24.53
CA SER A 821 -19.70 9.48 -23.84
C SER A 821 -20.24 10.04 -22.52
N VAL A 822 -19.78 11.19 -22.05
CA VAL A 822 -20.16 11.80 -20.74
C VAL A 822 -21.68 11.89 -20.57
N ALA A 823 -22.38 12.43 -21.57
CA ALA A 823 -23.83 12.60 -21.49
C ALA A 823 -24.57 11.26 -21.39
N THR A 824 -24.14 10.26 -22.17
CA THR A 824 -24.71 8.91 -22.16
C THR A 824 -24.42 8.22 -20.83
N ALA A 825 -23.19 8.26 -20.36
CA ALA A 825 -22.79 7.66 -19.09
C ALA A 825 -23.57 8.24 -17.90
N LEU A 826 -23.67 9.57 -17.82
CA LEU A 826 -24.47 10.26 -16.80
C LEU A 826 -25.96 9.88 -16.84
N ALA A 827 -26.54 9.79 -18.03
CA ALA A 827 -27.95 9.41 -18.19
C ALA A 827 -28.19 7.97 -17.71
N GLN A 828 -27.31 7.04 -18.07
CA GLN A 828 -27.39 5.64 -17.67
C GLN A 828 -27.18 5.46 -16.16
N VAL A 829 -26.16 6.11 -15.58
CA VAL A 829 -25.92 6.05 -14.12
C VAL A 829 -27.15 6.51 -13.35
N LYS A 830 -27.78 7.61 -13.77
CA LYS A 830 -28.99 8.13 -13.11
C LYS A 830 -30.20 7.21 -13.31
N ALA A 831 -30.37 6.64 -14.50
CA ALA A 831 -31.47 5.71 -14.78
C ALA A 831 -31.36 4.45 -13.90
N LEU A 832 -30.18 3.86 -13.79
CA LEU A 832 -29.95 2.67 -12.97
C LEU A 832 -30.10 2.97 -11.47
N LEU A 833 -29.69 4.16 -11.03
CA LEU A 833 -29.91 4.62 -9.66
C LEU A 833 -31.42 4.77 -9.35
N ASP A 834 -32.18 5.36 -10.27
CA ASP A 834 -33.65 5.47 -10.16
C ASP A 834 -34.31 4.09 -10.19
N ASP A 835 -33.82 3.14 -10.98
CA ASP A 835 -34.33 1.78 -10.98
C ASP A 835 -34.18 1.12 -9.61
N VAL A 836 -33.02 1.27 -8.94
CA VAL A 836 -32.83 0.74 -7.58
C VAL A 836 -33.77 1.44 -6.58
N ARG A 837 -33.91 2.76 -6.66
CA ARG A 837 -34.85 3.54 -5.85
C ARG A 837 -36.31 3.07 -6.01
N LEU A 838 -36.70 2.66 -7.21
CA LEU A 838 -38.04 2.18 -7.54
C LEU A 838 -38.22 0.67 -7.33
N GLY A 839 -37.22 -0.02 -6.79
CA GLY A 839 -37.26 -1.45 -6.54
C GLY A 839 -37.14 -2.32 -7.82
N LYS A 840 -36.66 -1.76 -8.93
CA LYS A 840 -36.49 -2.46 -10.19
C LYS A 840 -35.11 -3.15 -10.25
N PHE A 841 -34.96 -4.17 -9.44
CA PHE A 841 -33.84 -5.09 -9.45
C PHE A 841 -34.33 -6.51 -9.18
N SER A 842 -33.65 -7.50 -9.71
CA SER A 842 -34.05 -8.89 -9.61
C SER A 842 -33.76 -9.48 -8.22
N ALA A 843 -34.40 -10.60 -7.92
CA ALA A 843 -34.12 -11.39 -6.72
C ALA A 843 -32.65 -11.90 -6.71
N ASP A 844 -32.08 -12.18 -7.88
CA ASP A 844 -30.70 -12.63 -8.01
C ASP A 844 -29.71 -11.50 -7.74
N GLU A 845 -29.94 -10.27 -8.23
CA GLU A 845 -29.13 -9.09 -7.91
C GLU A 845 -29.18 -8.79 -6.40
N PHE A 846 -30.36 -8.87 -5.79
CA PHE A 846 -30.52 -8.68 -4.35
C PHE A 846 -29.73 -9.75 -3.57
N LYS A 847 -29.91 -11.04 -3.94
CA LYS A 847 -29.23 -12.16 -3.31
C LYS A 847 -27.71 -12.05 -3.46
N ALA A 848 -27.22 -11.68 -4.64
CA ALA A 848 -25.80 -11.50 -4.90
C ALA A 848 -25.17 -10.40 -4.04
N ALA A 849 -25.93 -9.35 -3.71
CA ALA A 849 -25.47 -8.27 -2.84
C ALA A 849 -25.55 -8.61 -1.34
N VAL A 850 -26.54 -9.42 -0.93
CA VAL A 850 -26.75 -9.81 0.49
C VAL A 850 -25.80 -10.93 0.92
N VAL A 851 -25.62 -11.97 0.07
CA VAL A 851 -24.91 -13.21 0.47
C VAL A 851 -23.50 -12.96 0.99
N PRO A 852 -22.65 -12.17 0.34
CA PRO A 852 -21.29 -11.89 0.86
C PRO A 852 -21.33 -11.24 2.24
N LEU A 853 -22.22 -10.25 2.41
CA LEU A 853 -22.35 -9.52 3.68
C LEU A 853 -22.94 -10.40 4.81
N ALA A 854 -23.89 -11.26 4.47
CA ALA A 854 -24.47 -12.20 5.43
C ALA A 854 -23.52 -13.33 5.82
N VAL A 855 -22.65 -13.77 4.91
CA VAL A 855 -21.58 -14.74 5.21
C VAL A 855 -20.54 -14.11 6.12
N ASP A 856 -20.12 -12.89 5.82
CA ASP A 856 -19.17 -12.14 6.65
C ASP A 856 -19.74 -11.91 8.07
N GLU A 857 -21.04 -11.57 8.18
CA GLU A 857 -21.75 -11.42 9.45
C GLU A 857 -21.83 -12.73 10.27
N GLN A 858 -21.97 -13.88 9.60
CA GLN A 858 -22.07 -15.21 10.24
C GLN A 858 -20.72 -15.84 10.50
N THR A 859 -19.65 -15.30 9.95
CA THR A 859 -18.29 -15.77 10.22
C THR A 859 -17.99 -15.53 11.69
N PRO A 860 -17.67 -16.58 12.48
CA PRO A 860 -17.35 -16.39 13.89
C PRO A 860 -16.25 -15.35 14.04
N PRO A 861 -16.34 -14.45 15.03
CA PRO A 861 -15.25 -13.54 15.34
C PRO A 861 -13.95 -14.34 15.45
N SER A 862 -12.88 -13.84 14.81
CA SER A 862 -11.57 -14.50 14.92
C SER A 862 -11.27 -14.80 16.41
N PRO A 863 -10.83 -16.00 16.75
CA PRO A 863 -10.44 -16.34 18.13
C PRO A 863 -9.43 -15.33 18.71
N ASP A 864 -8.76 -14.60 17.84
CA ASP A 864 -7.75 -13.61 18.22
C ASP A 864 -8.34 -12.26 18.64
N MET A 865 -9.65 -12.02 18.49
CA MET A 865 -10.25 -10.73 18.88
C MET A 865 -10.05 -10.40 20.37
N ALA A 866 -10.27 -11.38 21.25
CA ALA A 866 -10.03 -11.21 22.68
C ALA A 866 -8.56 -10.95 23.02
N THR A 867 -7.66 -11.29 22.13
CA THR A 867 -6.21 -11.18 22.32
C THR A 867 -5.59 -9.99 21.59
N ASN A 868 -6.38 -9.27 20.76
CA ASN A 868 -5.91 -8.14 19.98
C ASN A 868 -5.88 -6.83 20.82
N PRO A 869 -4.69 -6.28 21.10
CA PRO A 869 -4.55 -5.07 21.90
C PRO A 869 -5.27 -3.85 21.30
N MET A 870 -5.31 -3.73 19.96
CA MET A 870 -5.93 -2.58 19.29
C MET A 870 -7.45 -2.58 19.44
N LEU A 871 -8.09 -3.76 19.40
CA LEU A 871 -9.53 -3.88 19.65
C LEU A 871 -9.85 -3.52 21.11
N TRP A 872 -9.02 -3.94 22.05
CA TRP A 872 -9.16 -3.52 23.45
C TRP A 872 -9.00 -2.01 23.64
N MET A 873 -8.06 -1.37 22.92
CA MET A 873 -7.92 0.08 22.95
C MET A 873 -9.21 0.78 22.48
N GLY A 874 -9.82 0.30 21.39
CA GLY A 874 -11.12 0.78 20.90
C GLY A 874 -12.23 0.59 21.93
N THR A 875 -12.35 -0.60 22.51
CA THR A 875 -13.32 -0.93 23.58
C THR A 875 -13.19 0.01 24.78
N LEU A 876 -11.98 0.22 25.28
CA LEU A 876 -11.73 1.12 26.41
C LEU A 876 -12.00 2.58 26.04
N GLY A 877 -11.79 2.96 24.77
CA GLY A 877 -12.17 4.27 24.23
C GLY A 877 -13.69 4.50 24.28
N ILE A 878 -14.48 3.52 23.87
CA ILE A 878 -15.95 3.55 23.96
C ILE A 878 -16.37 3.68 25.43
N TYR A 879 -15.82 2.84 26.31
CA TYR A 879 -16.07 2.95 27.74
C TYR A 879 -15.76 4.36 28.29
N ALA A 880 -14.64 4.92 27.90
CA ALA A 880 -14.22 6.24 28.39
C ALA A 880 -15.20 7.36 27.98
N GLN A 881 -15.85 7.24 26.82
CA GLN A 881 -16.78 8.21 26.26
C GLN A 881 -18.23 8.00 26.74
N THR A 882 -18.69 6.75 26.77
CA THR A 882 -20.10 6.41 26.97
C THR A 882 -20.39 5.76 28.34
N GLY A 883 -19.40 5.17 28.98
CA GLY A 883 -19.54 4.32 30.15
C GLY A 883 -20.00 2.90 29.86
N GLU A 884 -20.19 2.55 28.56
CA GLU A 884 -20.62 1.21 28.16
C GLU A 884 -19.49 0.20 28.29
N THR A 885 -19.79 -0.99 28.76
CA THR A 885 -18.83 -2.07 28.95
C THR A 885 -19.09 -3.21 27.93
N ILE A 886 -18.79 -2.97 26.66
CA ILE A 886 -18.96 -3.95 25.56
C ILE A 886 -17.58 -4.55 25.29
N THR A 887 -17.43 -5.89 25.35
CA THR A 887 -16.13 -6.51 25.02
C THR A 887 -15.90 -6.56 23.50
N PRO A 888 -14.65 -6.78 23.00
CA PRO A 888 -14.40 -6.94 21.56
C PRO A 888 -15.26 -8.04 20.93
N GLU A 889 -15.46 -9.15 21.63
CA GLU A 889 -16.28 -10.25 21.17
C GLU A 889 -17.78 -9.89 21.13
N GLU A 890 -18.27 -9.18 22.13
CA GLU A 890 -19.66 -8.67 22.13
C GLU A 890 -19.86 -7.62 21.04
N SER A 891 -18.86 -6.78 20.78
CA SER A 891 -18.91 -5.80 19.68
C SER A 891 -18.93 -6.45 18.32
N ALA A 892 -18.29 -7.60 18.18
CA ALA A 892 -18.27 -8.39 16.97
C ALA A 892 -19.46 -9.34 16.82
N ALA A 893 -20.14 -9.69 17.93
CA ALA A 893 -21.38 -10.47 17.93
C ALA A 893 -22.55 -9.59 17.49
N VAL A 894 -22.67 -9.35 16.21
CA VAL A 894 -23.79 -8.57 15.63
C VAL A 894 -24.97 -9.51 15.45
N ASP A 895 -26.17 -9.08 15.84
CA ASP A 895 -27.41 -9.77 15.46
C ASP A 895 -27.46 -9.83 13.91
N PRO A 896 -27.74 -10.99 13.30
CA PRO A 896 -27.71 -11.15 11.85
C PRO A 896 -28.76 -10.26 11.18
N ILE A 897 -28.32 -9.08 10.75
CA ILE A 897 -29.19 -8.06 10.15
C ILE A 897 -29.35 -8.32 8.65
N PHE A 898 -28.24 -8.62 7.96
CA PHE A 898 -28.27 -8.76 6.49
C PHE A 898 -29.21 -9.87 6.02
N SER A 899 -29.26 -11.00 6.72
CA SER A 899 -30.17 -12.10 6.43
C SER A 899 -31.66 -11.76 6.63
N THR A 900 -31.98 -10.67 7.34
CA THR A 900 -33.36 -10.20 7.60
C THR A 900 -33.84 -9.15 6.62
N LEU A 901 -32.98 -8.66 5.73
CA LEU A 901 -33.30 -7.61 4.79
C LEU A 901 -34.21 -8.12 3.67
N THR A 902 -35.02 -7.21 3.17
CA THR A 902 -35.92 -7.42 2.03
C THR A 902 -35.61 -6.42 0.89
N PRO A 903 -36.00 -6.71 -0.36
CA PRO A 903 -35.91 -5.73 -1.45
C PRO A 903 -36.58 -4.39 -1.12
N ALA A 904 -37.66 -4.39 -0.34
CA ALA A 904 -38.38 -3.19 0.07
C ALA A 904 -37.53 -2.32 1.02
N ASP A 905 -36.74 -2.91 1.90
CA ASP A 905 -35.83 -2.17 2.79
C ASP A 905 -34.78 -1.39 1.97
N VAL A 906 -34.24 -2.01 0.91
CA VAL A 906 -33.29 -1.36 0.00
C VAL A 906 -33.92 -0.18 -0.74
N SER A 907 -35.11 -0.34 -1.29
CA SER A 907 -35.81 0.74 -2.01
C SER A 907 -36.18 1.88 -1.07
N ALA A 908 -36.57 1.56 0.17
CA ALA A 908 -36.91 2.56 1.18
C ALA A 908 -35.70 3.40 1.56
N VAL A 909 -34.54 2.75 1.83
CA VAL A 909 -33.31 3.49 2.15
C VAL A 909 -32.80 4.28 0.95
N ALA A 910 -32.91 3.76 -0.28
CA ALA A 910 -32.55 4.48 -1.49
C ALA A 910 -33.37 5.77 -1.62
N ALA A 911 -34.69 5.70 -1.42
CA ALA A 911 -35.54 6.88 -1.41
C ALA A 911 -35.16 7.86 -0.30
N LYS A 912 -34.82 7.36 0.91
CA LYS A 912 -34.43 8.17 2.06
C LYS A 912 -33.12 8.93 1.81
N ILE A 913 -32.11 8.26 1.20
CA ILE A 913 -30.81 8.85 0.87
C ILE A 913 -30.92 9.85 -0.27
N LEU A 914 -31.70 9.54 -1.34
CA LEU A 914 -31.75 10.36 -2.53
C LEU A 914 -32.71 11.56 -2.43
N ASN A 915 -33.73 11.47 -1.57
CA ASN A 915 -34.65 12.57 -1.32
C ASN A 915 -34.00 13.61 -0.42
N ASN A 916 -34.12 14.89 -0.78
CA ASN A 916 -33.59 16.01 -0.01
C ASN A 916 -32.05 16.02 0.15
N ALA A 917 -31.33 15.20 -0.62
CA ALA A 917 -29.86 15.21 -0.60
C ALA A 917 -29.30 16.50 -1.18
N VAL A 918 -28.17 16.97 -0.62
CA VAL A 918 -27.27 17.87 -1.32
C VAL A 918 -26.65 17.07 -2.47
N LYS A 919 -26.96 17.49 -3.70
CA LYS A 919 -26.55 16.78 -4.93
C LYS A 919 -25.34 17.46 -5.54
N ARG A 920 -24.35 16.66 -5.89
CA ARG A 920 -23.16 17.12 -6.58
C ARG A 920 -23.00 16.32 -7.86
N GLU A 921 -22.90 17.03 -9.00
CA GLU A 921 -22.60 16.46 -10.32
C GLU A 921 -21.40 17.23 -10.87
N ILE A 922 -20.26 16.60 -10.82
CA ILE A 922 -19.00 17.19 -11.23
C ILE A 922 -18.44 16.38 -12.39
N VAL A 923 -18.08 17.07 -13.46
CA VAL A 923 -17.40 16.49 -14.61
C VAL A 923 -16.10 17.23 -14.82
N VAL A 924 -15.00 16.51 -14.90
CA VAL A 924 -13.70 17.05 -15.34
C VAL A 924 -13.36 16.37 -16.65
N GLN A 925 -13.16 17.14 -17.71
CA GLN A 925 -12.93 16.58 -19.04
C GLN A 925 -11.82 17.29 -19.80
N ALA A 926 -11.12 16.56 -20.65
CA ALA A 926 -10.08 17.07 -21.51
C ALA A 926 -10.60 18.14 -22.48
N ILE A 927 -9.82 19.22 -22.69
CA ILE A 927 -10.03 20.14 -23.80
C ILE A 927 -9.49 19.46 -25.07
N VAL A 928 -10.33 19.32 -26.08
CA VAL A 928 -9.87 18.86 -27.40
C VAL A 928 -9.47 20.09 -28.22
N HIS A 929 -8.20 20.18 -28.55
CA HIS A 929 -7.74 21.07 -29.62
C HIS A 929 -8.03 20.40 -30.96
N GLU A 930 -8.93 20.97 -31.75
CA GLU A 930 -9.13 20.53 -33.14
C GLU A 930 -7.81 20.69 -33.92
N GLY A 931 -7.18 19.56 -34.22
CA GLY A 931 -6.01 19.49 -35.08
C GLY A 931 -4.70 19.21 -34.35
N LYS A 932 -4.52 17.97 -33.95
CA LYS A 932 -3.28 17.16 -33.98
C LYS A 932 -3.49 15.88 -33.18
N LEU A 933 -4.05 14.88 -33.80
CA LEU A 933 -3.70 13.50 -33.55
C LEU A 933 -2.43 13.23 -34.33
N SER A 934 -1.27 13.33 -33.72
CA SER A 934 0.00 12.86 -34.30
C SER A 934 0.61 11.81 -33.42
#